data_40c440d9205a7aad38db89c78a2cdabd
#
_entry.id   40c440d9205a7aad38db89c78a2cdabd
#
_cell.length_a   1.000
_cell.length_b   1.000
_cell.length_c   1.000
_cell.angle_alpha   90.00
_cell.angle_beta   90.00
_cell.angle_gamma   90.00
#
_symmetry.space_group_name_H-M   'P 1'
#
loop_
_entity.id
_entity.type
_entity.pdbx_description
1 polymer ?
#
loop_
_entity_poly.entity_id
_entity_poly.type
_entity_poly.pdbx_seq_one_letter_code
_entity_poly.pdbx_strand_id
1 'polypeptide(L)'
;MFPYPSGAGLHVGHVRNFTIVDVLTRFYTQQQMNVLRPFGYDTFGLPAENYAIKTGISPQSATETNIHNFRKQLKRLGYAIDWSREINTSNPDYYRWTQWCFLQLYKKGLAYRKESYQWWCPVDQTVLANEQVENGHCWRCGTEVEKKKMKQWFFKITDYADELLADIDQLDWPDKIKTMQRNWIGRSEGAEIDFEVVDSKDFIKVFTTRPDTIFGATFLVLAPEHPLVSKLVNDDTKQKVDQYRTETLKKSEIERQENKEKTGVFTGSYAINPGTGEKIPIWVSDYVLMGYGEGAIMAVPAHDERDFEFANKFNLPVKQVIEKPEGSTDSDECYHGEGELINSGHFNGTRTEDAREQIVAWLHEQGIGEQKVTYRMRDWLISRQRYWGCPIPIAYDEDGNEYPIPEDQLPVIIPEVEDYKPDNTGRSALAKATDWLTFEMEVEDKKTGKKVKKTLTRETDTLDGYACSSWYLWRYVSPHDDKSAWNQEAISYWAPTDIYVGADHAVAHLLYIRFWCKFFADQGLLPFREPVKTLLYNGYINAPDGKKMSKSKGNVIDPLDVIDQGYGADTLRTYEMFIGPYDMDAAWDPKSVGGVYRFLNRCWNLCFGEERALASDSEGNLATTGASATSSPVTTGRARSVARGTEDKDRLCIRNKTIKKVTDDIHRHNFNTAVSATMEYVNELYKTGAEKEDLVTLAKLLKPFAPHLACEMLEKLDSDDVWPVWDEKYLVADTVELVVQVNGKLRAKITVSVDDLEDQEKIEKLALAEKNVQAFTKDGIKKVIYVKKAKLLNLVA
;
A
#
# COMPACT_ATOMS: atom_id res chain seq x y z
N MET A 1 -7.78 0.92 -6.23
CA MET A 1 -8.29 0.89 -4.84
C MET A 1 -9.62 0.15 -4.80
N PHE A 2 -9.79 -0.74 -3.84
CA PHE A 2 -11.01 -1.56 -3.66
C PHE A 2 -11.66 -1.12 -2.34
N PRO A 3 -12.61 -0.17 -2.36
CA PRO A 3 -13.07 0.52 -1.15
C PRO A 3 -13.93 -0.37 -0.26
N TYR A 4 -13.81 -0.11 1.05
CA TYR A 4 -14.63 -0.72 2.07
C TYR A 4 -15.80 0.22 2.44
N PRO A 5 -17.06 -0.13 2.12
CA PRO A 5 -18.21 0.73 2.37
C PRO A 5 -18.69 0.65 3.84
N SER A 6 -17.80 0.93 4.79
CA SER A 6 -18.06 0.83 6.23
C SER A 6 -18.73 2.05 6.87
N GLY A 7 -19.16 3.01 6.08
CA GLY A 7 -19.80 4.20 6.59
C GLY A 7 -20.56 4.99 5.52
N ALA A 8 -21.13 6.12 5.86
CA ALA A 8 -22.15 6.83 5.08
C ALA A 8 -21.69 7.35 3.70
N GLY A 9 -20.41 7.25 3.32
CA GLY A 9 -19.94 7.71 2.01
C GLY A 9 -18.41 7.84 1.91
N LEU A 10 -17.96 8.30 0.74
CA LEU A 10 -16.59 8.69 0.46
C LEU A 10 -16.26 10.03 1.13
N HIS A 11 -15.00 10.28 1.37
CA HIS A 11 -14.48 11.61 1.69
C HIS A 11 -13.48 12.07 0.61
N VAL A 12 -13.10 13.34 0.60
CA VAL A 12 -12.22 13.93 -0.42
C VAL A 12 -10.89 13.18 -0.58
N GLY A 13 -10.33 12.58 0.47
CA GLY A 13 -9.13 11.73 0.33
C GLY A 13 -9.31 10.51 -0.57
N HIS A 14 -10.53 9.95 -0.69
CA HIS A 14 -10.80 8.90 -1.68
C HIS A 14 -10.90 9.48 -3.10
N VAL A 15 -11.37 10.74 -3.22
CA VAL A 15 -11.50 11.40 -4.53
C VAL A 15 -10.15 11.47 -5.23
N ARG A 16 -9.05 11.72 -4.50
CA ARG A 16 -7.70 11.74 -5.07
C ARG A 16 -7.37 10.43 -5.79
N ASN A 17 -7.51 9.30 -5.11
CA ASN A 17 -7.21 7.99 -5.71
C ASN A 17 -8.04 7.73 -6.97
N PHE A 18 -9.34 7.95 -6.87
CA PHE A 18 -10.24 7.67 -7.99
C PHE A 18 -10.04 8.65 -9.15
N THR A 19 -9.66 9.90 -8.86
CA THR A 19 -9.37 10.88 -9.89
C THR A 19 -8.09 10.56 -10.66
N ILE A 20 -7.02 10.10 -9.97
CA ILE A 20 -5.80 9.63 -10.64
C ILE A 20 -6.13 8.54 -11.67
N VAL A 21 -6.89 7.52 -11.24
CA VAL A 21 -7.31 6.44 -12.13
C VAL A 21 -8.15 6.97 -13.30
N ASP A 22 -9.04 7.95 -13.03
CA ASP A 22 -9.92 8.52 -14.06
C ASP A 22 -9.17 9.38 -15.08
N VAL A 23 -8.19 10.14 -14.63
CA VAL A 23 -7.30 10.91 -15.52
C VAL A 23 -6.60 9.96 -16.49
N LEU A 24 -6.00 8.88 -16.00
CA LEU A 24 -5.33 7.88 -16.83
C LEU A 24 -6.31 7.16 -17.75
N THR A 25 -7.50 6.78 -17.26
CA THR A 25 -8.55 6.15 -18.05
C THR A 25 -8.92 7.02 -19.25
N ARG A 26 -9.24 8.29 -19.03
CA ARG A 26 -9.63 9.22 -20.09
C ARG A 26 -8.48 9.52 -21.05
N PHE A 27 -7.27 9.72 -20.51
CA PHE A 27 -6.07 9.96 -21.31
C PHE A 27 -5.79 8.81 -22.28
N TYR A 28 -5.78 7.57 -21.83
CA TYR A 28 -5.55 6.42 -22.70
C TYR A 28 -6.73 6.14 -23.64
N THR A 29 -7.96 6.38 -23.20
CA THR A 29 -9.15 6.30 -24.10
C THR A 29 -9.07 7.33 -25.22
N GLN A 30 -8.67 8.57 -24.94
CA GLN A 30 -8.46 9.60 -25.97
C GLN A 30 -7.31 9.24 -26.95
N GLN A 31 -6.37 8.39 -26.54
CA GLN A 31 -5.34 7.79 -27.41
C GLN A 31 -5.84 6.56 -28.19
N GLN A 32 -7.13 6.29 -28.18
CA GLN A 32 -7.79 5.18 -28.88
C GLN A 32 -7.37 3.80 -28.35
N MET A 33 -6.91 3.72 -27.10
CA MET A 33 -6.64 2.45 -26.44
C MET A 33 -7.92 1.88 -25.83
N ASN A 34 -8.03 0.54 -25.79
CA ASN A 34 -9.04 -0.12 -24.99
C ASN A 34 -8.66 -0.01 -23.51
N VAL A 35 -9.54 0.54 -22.69
CA VAL A 35 -9.30 0.72 -21.26
C VAL A 35 -10.38 0.02 -20.47
N LEU A 36 -9.99 -0.94 -19.64
CA LEU A 36 -10.85 -1.60 -18.67
C LEU A 36 -10.73 -0.89 -17.33
N ARG A 37 -11.78 -0.21 -16.89
CA ARG A 37 -11.89 0.40 -15.57
C ARG A 37 -13.12 -0.09 -14.84
N PRO A 38 -13.04 -1.24 -14.16
CA PRO A 38 -14.10 -1.77 -13.34
C PRO A 38 -14.17 -1.08 -11.98
N PHE A 39 -15.17 -1.41 -11.20
CA PHE A 39 -15.32 -0.98 -9.83
C PHE A 39 -15.90 -2.09 -8.95
N GLY A 40 -15.66 -1.99 -7.63
CA GLY A 40 -16.22 -2.96 -6.70
C GLY A 40 -16.06 -2.53 -5.26
N TYR A 41 -16.63 -3.34 -4.36
CA TYR A 41 -16.72 -3.06 -2.94
C TYR A 41 -16.25 -4.27 -2.14
N ASP A 42 -15.32 -4.02 -1.21
CA ASP A 42 -14.99 -4.96 -0.15
C ASP A 42 -15.98 -4.78 1.00
N THR A 43 -16.88 -5.73 1.17
CA THR A 43 -18.08 -5.53 2.00
C THR A 43 -18.14 -6.42 3.22
N PHE A 44 -17.36 -7.48 3.28
CA PHE A 44 -17.25 -8.30 4.47
C PHE A 44 -16.41 -7.64 5.56
N GLY A 45 -16.71 -7.95 6.81
CA GLY A 45 -15.86 -7.59 7.94
C GLY A 45 -16.58 -6.91 9.10
N LEU A 46 -15.82 -6.70 10.14
CA LEU A 46 -16.21 -6.25 11.46
C LEU A 46 -16.97 -4.92 11.53
N PRO A 47 -16.67 -3.87 10.70
CA PRO A 47 -17.39 -2.62 10.81
C PRO A 47 -18.89 -2.73 10.52
N ALA A 48 -19.26 -3.49 9.49
CA ALA A 48 -20.67 -3.70 9.15
C ALA A 48 -21.38 -4.55 10.22
N GLU A 49 -20.71 -5.58 10.74
CA GLU A 49 -21.26 -6.43 11.81
C GLU A 49 -21.47 -5.65 13.11
N ASN A 50 -20.50 -4.84 13.53
CA ASN A 50 -20.66 -4.02 14.73
C ASN A 50 -21.72 -2.93 14.56
N TYR A 51 -21.91 -2.41 13.37
CA TYR A 51 -23.02 -1.51 13.09
C TYR A 51 -24.36 -2.24 13.26
N ALA A 52 -24.48 -3.46 12.75
CA ALA A 52 -25.64 -4.31 12.94
C ALA A 52 -25.93 -4.62 14.42
N ILE A 53 -24.91 -5.02 15.18
CA ILE A 53 -25.02 -5.28 16.62
C ILE A 53 -25.52 -4.03 17.37
N LYS A 54 -25.07 -2.84 16.96
CA LYS A 54 -25.43 -1.57 17.61
C LYS A 54 -26.83 -1.08 17.24
N THR A 55 -27.25 -1.28 15.99
CA THR A 55 -28.47 -0.66 15.45
C THR A 55 -29.62 -1.63 15.23
N GLY A 56 -29.38 -2.94 15.24
CA GLY A 56 -30.33 -3.97 14.84
C GLY A 56 -30.59 -4.08 13.33
N ILE A 57 -29.87 -3.27 12.50
CA ILE A 57 -29.97 -3.33 11.04
C ILE A 57 -29.03 -4.44 10.55
N SER A 58 -29.48 -5.32 9.67
CA SER A 58 -28.61 -6.40 9.18
C SER A 58 -27.36 -5.87 8.49
N PRO A 59 -26.20 -6.56 8.60
CA PRO A 59 -24.97 -6.15 7.94
C PRO A 59 -25.15 -6.00 6.43
N GLN A 60 -25.95 -6.88 5.83
CA GLN A 60 -26.28 -6.85 4.41
C GLN A 60 -27.00 -5.56 4.04
N SER A 61 -28.10 -5.22 4.72
CA SER A 61 -28.88 -4.00 4.43
C SER A 61 -28.07 -2.72 4.66
N ALA A 62 -27.26 -2.70 5.71
CA ALA A 62 -26.34 -1.58 5.99
C ALA A 62 -25.32 -1.39 4.86
N THR A 63 -24.73 -2.49 4.40
CA THR A 63 -23.77 -2.50 3.32
C THR A 63 -24.36 -2.05 1.98
N GLU A 64 -25.55 -2.55 1.62
CA GLU A 64 -26.28 -2.16 0.41
C GLU A 64 -26.60 -0.66 0.40
N THR A 65 -27.03 -0.11 1.54
CA THR A 65 -27.26 1.33 1.70
C THR A 65 -25.99 2.13 1.47
N ASN A 66 -24.87 1.68 2.04
CA ASN A 66 -23.58 2.36 1.86
C ASN A 66 -23.09 2.28 0.41
N ILE A 67 -23.23 1.13 -0.25
CA ILE A 67 -22.89 0.95 -1.68
C ILE A 67 -23.70 1.93 -2.53
N HIS A 68 -25.00 2.06 -2.25
CA HIS A 68 -25.85 3.02 -2.97
C HIS A 68 -25.31 4.46 -2.86
N ASN A 69 -24.91 4.87 -1.64
CA ASN A 69 -24.35 6.20 -1.40
C ASN A 69 -23.02 6.39 -2.14
N PHE A 70 -22.11 5.40 -2.06
CA PHE A 70 -20.84 5.42 -2.80
C PHE A 70 -21.07 5.57 -4.31
N ARG A 71 -21.97 4.75 -4.88
CA ARG A 71 -22.33 4.80 -6.30
C ARG A 71 -22.90 6.19 -6.71
N LYS A 72 -23.73 6.78 -5.86
CA LYS A 72 -24.26 8.14 -6.05
C LYS A 72 -23.13 9.17 -6.12
N GLN A 73 -22.20 9.14 -5.15
CA GLN A 73 -21.06 10.05 -5.10
C GLN A 73 -20.13 9.87 -6.31
N LEU A 74 -19.80 8.63 -6.68
CA LEU A 74 -18.92 8.31 -7.81
C LEU A 74 -19.54 8.78 -9.15
N LYS A 75 -20.84 8.56 -9.35
CA LYS A 75 -21.57 9.05 -10.52
C LYS A 75 -21.63 10.57 -10.55
N ARG A 76 -21.82 11.23 -9.41
CA ARG A 76 -21.83 12.69 -9.29
C ARG A 76 -20.47 13.32 -9.59
N LEU A 77 -19.37 12.59 -9.29
CA LEU A 77 -18.00 12.97 -9.63
C LEU A 77 -17.66 12.74 -11.11
N GLY A 78 -18.53 12.09 -11.88
CA GLY A 78 -18.38 11.87 -13.30
C GLY A 78 -17.27 10.90 -13.70
N TYR A 79 -16.96 9.90 -12.87
CA TYR A 79 -15.93 8.92 -13.19
C TYR A 79 -16.34 7.97 -14.30
N ALA A 80 -15.42 7.69 -15.23
CA ALA A 80 -15.56 6.77 -16.36
C ALA A 80 -15.41 5.32 -15.90
N ILE A 81 -16.37 4.84 -15.11
CA ILE A 81 -16.41 3.47 -14.57
C ILE A 81 -17.28 2.61 -15.48
N ASP A 82 -16.79 1.42 -15.83
CA ASP A 82 -17.61 0.36 -16.43
C ASP A 82 -18.48 -0.31 -15.35
N TRP A 83 -19.66 0.26 -15.13
CA TRP A 83 -20.63 -0.22 -14.13
C TRP A 83 -21.18 -1.61 -14.45
N SER A 84 -21.05 -2.08 -15.68
CA SER A 84 -21.45 -3.46 -16.03
C SER A 84 -20.53 -4.50 -15.42
N ARG A 85 -19.36 -4.09 -14.93
CA ARG A 85 -18.37 -4.93 -14.27
C ARG A 85 -18.26 -4.69 -12.77
N GLU A 86 -19.30 -4.11 -12.18
CA GLU A 86 -19.36 -3.87 -10.74
C GLU A 86 -19.44 -5.18 -9.96
N ILE A 87 -18.59 -5.33 -8.95
CA ILE A 87 -18.58 -6.50 -8.05
C ILE A 87 -18.75 -6.11 -6.59
N ASN A 88 -19.27 -7.02 -5.78
CA ASN A 88 -19.44 -6.90 -4.36
C ASN A 88 -18.99 -8.20 -3.68
N THR A 89 -18.03 -8.16 -2.78
CA THR A 89 -17.46 -9.36 -2.16
C THR A 89 -18.46 -10.17 -1.33
N SER A 90 -19.54 -9.54 -0.82
CA SER A 90 -20.59 -10.24 -0.08
C SER A 90 -21.72 -10.80 -0.94
N ASN A 91 -21.70 -10.60 -2.26
CA ASN A 91 -22.65 -11.26 -3.14
C ASN A 91 -22.32 -12.75 -3.28
N PRO A 92 -23.33 -13.64 -3.19
CA PRO A 92 -23.13 -15.08 -3.40
C PRO A 92 -22.40 -15.44 -4.69
N ASP A 93 -22.70 -14.74 -5.78
CA ASP A 93 -22.03 -14.93 -7.10
C ASP A 93 -20.54 -14.61 -7.07
N TYR A 94 -20.11 -13.74 -6.15
CA TYR A 94 -18.70 -13.45 -5.95
C TYR A 94 -18.07 -14.42 -4.95
N TYR A 95 -18.61 -14.55 -3.72
CA TYR A 95 -17.95 -15.34 -2.68
C TYR A 95 -18.00 -16.85 -2.92
N ARG A 96 -18.88 -17.34 -3.79
CA ARG A 96 -18.79 -18.71 -4.33
C ARG A 96 -17.40 -19.01 -4.83
N TRP A 97 -16.82 -18.07 -5.56
CA TRP A 97 -15.48 -18.23 -6.11
C TRP A 97 -14.38 -18.02 -5.08
N THR A 98 -14.59 -17.20 -4.06
CA THR A 98 -13.69 -17.14 -2.90
C THR A 98 -13.62 -18.48 -2.18
N GLN A 99 -14.78 -19.12 -1.98
CA GLN A 99 -14.86 -20.46 -1.42
C GLN A 99 -14.17 -21.50 -2.31
N TRP A 100 -14.34 -21.39 -3.61
CA TRP A 100 -13.64 -22.25 -4.58
C TRP A 100 -12.12 -22.04 -4.49
N CYS A 101 -11.64 -20.81 -4.43
CA CYS A 101 -10.22 -20.50 -4.24
C CYS A 101 -9.66 -21.16 -2.97
N PHE A 102 -10.40 -21.07 -1.86
CA PHE A 102 -10.03 -21.79 -0.63
C PHE A 102 -9.90 -23.30 -0.86
N LEU A 103 -10.86 -23.90 -1.55
CA LEU A 103 -10.83 -25.35 -1.83
C LEU A 103 -9.64 -25.76 -2.71
N GLN A 104 -9.20 -24.89 -3.64
CA GLN A 104 -8.00 -25.19 -4.44
C GLN A 104 -6.74 -25.23 -3.55
N LEU A 105 -6.59 -24.25 -2.62
CA LEU A 105 -5.50 -24.27 -1.62
C LEU A 105 -5.59 -25.48 -0.70
N TYR A 106 -6.80 -25.84 -0.24
CA TYR A 106 -7.03 -27.00 0.63
C TYR A 106 -6.60 -28.31 -0.06
N LYS A 107 -6.99 -28.52 -1.32
CA LYS A 107 -6.60 -29.70 -2.12
C LYS A 107 -5.08 -29.85 -2.29
N LYS A 108 -4.35 -28.73 -2.24
CA LYS A 108 -2.89 -28.70 -2.35
C LYS A 108 -2.18 -28.75 -0.98
N GLY A 109 -2.94 -28.82 0.12
CA GLY A 109 -2.37 -28.80 1.47
C GLY A 109 -1.82 -27.43 1.90
N LEU A 110 -2.18 -26.36 1.13
CA LEU A 110 -1.79 -24.98 1.41
C LEU A 110 -2.81 -24.25 2.30
N ALA A 111 -4.03 -24.76 2.41
CA ALA A 111 -4.98 -24.37 3.44
C ALA A 111 -5.03 -25.49 4.48
N TYR A 112 -4.75 -25.18 5.73
CA TYR A 112 -4.66 -26.17 6.79
C TYR A 112 -5.14 -25.60 8.12
N ARG A 113 -5.50 -26.47 9.05
CA ARG A 113 -5.98 -26.12 10.38
C ARG A 113 -5.00 -26.58 11.46
N LYS A 114 -4.63 -25.69 12.36
CA LYS A 114 -3.82 -26.04 13.55
C LYS A 114 -4.29 -25.35 14.79
N GLU A 115 -3.95 -25.93 15.94
CA GLU A 115 -4.15 -25.32 17.23
C GLU A 115 -2.95 -24.41 17.56
N SER A 116 -3.22 -23.16 17.91
CA SER A 116 -2.20 -22.19 18.27
C SER A 116 -2.75 -21.12 19.20
N TYR A 117 -1.85 -20.41 19.90
CA TYR A 117 -2.23 -19.25 20.69
C TYR A 117 -2.46 -18.06 19.77
N GLN A 118 -3.66 -17.48 19.87
CA GLN A 118 -4.07 -16.29 19.10
C GLN A 118 -4.44 -15.16 20.06
N TRP A 119 -4.29 -13.93 19.59
CA TRP A 119 -4.82 -12.79 20.30
C TRP A 119 -6.35 -12.80 20.26
N TRP A 120 -6.96 -12.61 21.39
CA TRP A 120 -8.41 -12.61 21.58
C TRP A 120 -8.84 -11.30 22.21
N CYS A 121 -9.81 -10.61 21.60
CA CYS A 121 -10.47 -9.47 22.19
C CYS A 121 -11.72 -9.95 22.95
N PRO A 122 -11.78 -9.81 24.29
CA PRO A 122 -12.92 -10.30 25.07
C PRO A 122 -14.18 -9.46 24.86
N VAL A 123 -14.07 -8.19 24.44
CA VAL A 123 -15.19 -7.30 24.16
C VAL A 123 -15.74 -7.53 22.76
N ASP A 124 -14.89 -7.52 21.74
CA ASP A 124 -15.30 -7.82 20.36
C ASP A 124 -15.50 -9.32 20.13
N GLN A 125 -15.15 -10.17 21.08
CA GLN A 125 -15.23 -11.64 21.04
C GLN A 125 -14.69 -12.24 19.73
N THR A 126 -13.46 -11.87 19.40
CA THR A 126 -12.83 -12.27 18.14
C THR A 126 -11.34 -12.46 18.29
N VAL A 127 -10.82 -13.31 17.39
CA VAL A 127 -9.37 -13.41 17.14
C VAL A 127 -8.89 -12.16 16.41
N LEU A 128 -7.72 -11.68 16.81
CA LEU A 128 -7.02 -10.56 16.21
C LEU A 128 -5.71 -11.07 15.59
N ALA A 129 -5.39 -10.56 14.41
CA ALA A 129 -4.06 -10.70 13.85
C ALA A 129 -3.06 -9.81 14.64
N ASN A 130 -1.76 -10.08 14.53
CA ASN A 130 -0.75 -9.31 15.26
C ASN A 130 -0.82 -7.81 14.96
N GLU A 131 -1.14 -7.44 13.72
CA GLU A 131 -1.28 -6.06 13.25
C GLU A 131 -2.51 -5.34 13.83
N GLN A 132 -3.40 -6.09 14.48
CA GLN A 132 -4.62 -5.59 15.10
C GLN A 132 -4.51 -5.46 16.62
N VAL A 133 -3.30 -5.64 17.16
CA VAL A 133 -2.98 -5.47 18.58
C VAL A 133 -2.01 -4.31 18.73
N GLU A 134 -2.44 -3.24 19.39
CA GLU A 134 -1.64 -2.04 19.65
C GLU A 134 -1.36 -1.95 21.15
N ASN A 135 -0.10 -2.10 21.56
CA ASN A 135 0.33 -2.04 22.97
C ASN A 135 -0.50 -2.95 23.90
N GLY A 136 -0.75 -4.20 23.48
CA GLY A 136 -1.54 -5.15 24.26
C GLY A 136 -3.05 -4.91 24.25
N HIS A 137 -3.54 -3.95 23.42
CA HIS A 137 -4.95 -3.59 23.32
C HIS A 137 -5.49 -3.85 21.92
N CYS A 138 -6.78 -4.12 21.85
CA CYS A 138 -7.49 -4.21 20.58
C CYS A 138 -7.46 -2.86 19.86
N TRP A 139 -6.91 -2.82 18.65
CA TRP A 139 -6.80 -1.62 17.80
C TRP A 139 -8.14 -0.88 17.60
N ARG A 140 -9.25 -1.58 17.84
CA ARG A 140 -10.59 -1.11 17.58
C ARG A 140 -11.34 -0.63 18.81
N CYS A 141 -11.45 -1.46 19.84
CA CYS A 141 -12.22 -1.13 21.04
C CYS A 141 -11.35 -0.66 22.21
N GLY A 142 -10.02 -0.71 22.07
CA GLY A 142 -9.06 -0.30 23.11
C GLY A 142 -9.03 -1.21 24.34
N THR A 143 -9.70 -2.37 24.30
CA THR A 143 -9.71 -3.32 25.45
C THR A 143 -8.42 -4.13 25.45
N GLU A 144 -7.89 -4.42 26.62
CA GLU A 144 -6.75 -5.33 26.81
C GLU A 144 -7.07 -6.70 26.21
N VAL A 145 -6.17 -7.22 25.38
CA VAL A 145 -6.35 -8.51 24.70
C VAL A 145 -5.66 -9.63 25.46
N GLU A 146 -6.16 -10.85 25.30
CA GLU A 146 -5.62 -12.05 25.93
C GLU A 146 -5.20 -13.08 24.87
N LYS A 147 -4.25 -13.96 25.21
CA LYS A 147 -3.89 -15.10 24.35
C LYS A 147 -4.79 -16.29 24.67
N LYS A 148 -5.52 -16.75 23.64
CA LYS A 148 -6.41 -17.91 23.74
C LYS A 148 -5.93 -19.01 22.79
N LYS A 149 -5.86 -20.24 23.27
CA LYS A 149 -5.51 -21.41 22.48
C LYS A 149 -6.74 -21.86 21.68
N MET A 150 -6.64 -21.81 20.33
CA MET A 150 -7.75 -22.11 19.43
C MET A 150 -7.27 -22.85 18.19
N LYS A 151 -8.14 -23.71 17.62
CA LYS A 151 -7.93 -24.30 16.30
C LYS A 151 -8.34 -23.29 15.25
N GLN A 152 -7.44 -22.94 14.34
CA GLN A 152 -7.62 -21.90 13.34
C GLN A 152 -7.14 -22.37 11.96
N TRP A 153 -7.71 -21.81 10.91
CA TRP A 153 -7.30 -22.02 9.53
C TRP A 153 -6.21 -21.04 9.12
N PHE A 154 -5.26 -21.56 8.35
CA PHE A 154 -4.12 -20.81 7.82
C PHE A 154 -3.93 -21.10 6.32
N PHE A 155 -3.41 -20.09 5.59
CA PHE A 155 -2.81 -20.31 4.29
C PHE A 155 -1.29 -20.31 4.42
N LYS A 156 -0.64 -21.29 3.80
CA LYS A 156 0.83 -21.47 3.77
C LYS A 156 1.49 -20.47 2.81
N ILE A 157 1.39 -19.17 3.11
CA ILE A 157 2.06 -18.13 2.33
C ILE A 157 3.58 -18.25 2.41
N THR A 158 4.11 -18.86 3.48
CA THR A 158 5.54 -19.08 3.67
C THR A 158 6.16 -20.01 2.63
N ASP A 159 5.39 -20.93 2.04
CA ASP A 159 5.85 -21.80 0.96
C ASP A 159 6.19 -21.01 -0.32
N TYR A 160 5.72 -19.77 -0.44
CA TYR A 160 6.01 -18.83 -1.54
C TYR A 160 6.98 -17.70 -1.16
N ALA A 161 7.54 -17.73 0.05
CA ALA A 161 8.33 -16.62 0.60
C ALA A 161 9.54 -16.28 -0.28
N ASP A 162 10.30 -17.28 -0.74
CA ASP A 162 11.49 -17.06 -1.58
C ASP A 162 11.10 -16.48 -2.93
N GLU A 163 10.06 -16.97 -3.56
CA GLU A 163 9.60 -16.47 -4.85
C GLU A 163 9.01 -15.05 -4.72
N LEU A 164 8.21 -14.80 -3.67
CA LEU A 164 7.71 -13.46 -3.37
C LEU A 164 8.86 -12.46 -3.18
N LEU A 165 9.98 -12.90 -2.59
CA LEU A 165 11.15 -12.07 -2.37
C LEU A 165 11.96 -11.86 -3.66
N ALA A 166 12.21 -12.93 -4.43
CA ALA A 166 13.02 -12.89 -5.64
C ALA A 166 12.42 -12.00 -6.73
N ASP A 167 11.09 -11.99 -6.85
CA ASP A 167 10.40 -11.24 -7.89
C ASP A 167 10.22 -9.75 -7.55
N ILE A 168 10.48 -9.33 -6.30
CA ILE A 168 10.29 -7.92 -5.88
C ILE A 168 11.09 -6.95 -6.76
N ASP A 169 12.32 -7.31 -7.16
CA ASP A 169 13.19 -6.39 -7.91
C ASP A 169 12.70 -6.12 -9.32
N GLN A 170 11.95 -7.04 -9.90
CA GLN A 170 11.39 -6.93 -11.25
C GLN A 170 10.12 -6.05 -11.31
N LEU A 171 9.52 -5.73 -10.16
CA LEU A 171 8.29 -4.94 -10.09
C LEU A 171 8.57 -3.46 -10.36
N ASP A 172 7.75 -2.82 -11.20
CA ASP A 172 7.71 -1.36 -11.36
C ASP A 172 6.87 -0.72 -10.23
N TRP A 173 7.36 -0.93 -9.00
CA TRP A 173 6.71 -0.46 -7.78
C TRP A 173 7.65 0.46 -7.00
N PRO A 174 7.12 1.40 -6.20
CA PRO A 174 7.96 2.29 -5.38
C PRO A 174 8.88 1.53 -4.43
N ASP A 175 10.13 1.97 -4.31
CA ASP A 175 11.14 1.31 -3.46
C ASP A 175 10.71 1.19 -1.99
N LYS A 176 9.94 2.15 -1.50
CA LYS A 176 9.33 2.10 -0.16
C LYS A 176 8.49 0.84 0.02
N ILE A 177 7.65 0.48 -0.96
CA ILE A 177 6.79 -0.70 -0.91
C ILE A 177 7.62 -1.98 -1.01
N LYS A 178 8.58 -2.02 -1.93
CA LYS A 178 9.51 -3.15 -2.07
C LYS A 178 10.25 -3.41 -0.76
N THR A 179 10.78 -2.36 -0.13
CA THR A 179 11.49 -2.45 1.15
C THR A 179 10.56 -2.93 2.28
N MET A 180 9.32 -2.44 2.35
CA MET A 180 8.35 -2.90 3.33
C MET A 180 8.05 -4.40 3.18
N GLN A 181 7.88 -4.89 1.95
CA GLN A 181 7.64 -6.32 1.70
C GLN A 181 8.86 -7.18 2.02
N ARG A 182 10.08 -6.74 1.63
CA ARG A 182 11.33 -7.45 2.01
C ARG A 182 11.47 -7.57 3.53
N ASN A 183 11.26 -6.48 4.24
CA ASN A 183 11.35 -6.47 5.70
C ASN A 183 10.28 -7.34 6.36
N TRP A 184 9.08 -7.38 5.77
CA TRP A 184 7.98 -8.22 6.27
C TRP A 184 8.27 -9.70 6.05
N ILE A 185 8.73 -10.10 4.87
CA ILE A 185 9.14 -11.48 4.58
C ILE A 185 10.32 -11.85 5.49
N GLY A 186 11.33 -10.98 5.60
CA GLY A 186 12.41 -11.10 6.56
C GLY A 186 13.14 -12.43 6.46
N ARG A 187 13.61 -12.79 5.26
CA ARG A 187 14.39 -14.00 5.01
C ARG A 187 15.71 -13.95 5.75
N SER A 188 16.01 -14.99 6.50
CA SER A 188 17.27 -15.16 7.25
C SER A 188 17.86 -16.52 6.95
N GLU A 189 19.13 -16.55 6.56
CA GLU A 189 19.91 -17.76 6.39
C GLU A 189 20.78 -18.00 7.63
N GLY A 190 20.87 -19.26 8.03
CA GLY A 190 21.66 -19.62 9.22
C GLY A 190 21.73 -21.12 9.42
N ALA A 191 21.88 -21.53 10.66
CA ALA A 191 21.93 -22.93 11.06
C ALA A 191 20.86 -23.22 12.12
N GLU A 192 20.20 -24.37 12.00
CA GLU A 192 19.49 -25.01 13.11
C GLU A 192 20.45 -25.95 13.82
N ILE A 193 20.54 -25.83 15.15
CA ILE A 193 21.51 -26.52 15.95
C ILE A 193 20.80 -27.21 17.12
N ASP A 194 21.09 -28.48 17.35
CA ASP A 194 20.52 -29.28 18.42
C ASP A 194 21.42 -29.23 19.68
N PHE A 195 20.87 -28.71 20.79
CA PHE A 195 21.52 -28.72 22.10
C PHE A 195 20.92 -29.82 22.96
N GLU A 196 21.72 -30.81 23.34
CA GLU A 196 21.29 -31.91 24.20
C GLU A 196 21.03 -31.43 25.62
N VAL A 197 19.87 -31.76 26.20
CA VAL A 197 19.54 -31.42 27.57
C VAL A 197 20.18 -32.43 28.51
N VAL A 198 20.93 -31.94 29.51
CA VAL A 198 21.62 -32.76 30.49
C VAL A 198 20.61 -33.60 31.27
N ASP A 199 20.94 -34.89 31.48
CA ASP A 199 20.11 -35.85 32.18
C ASP A 199 18.72 -36.08 31.59
N SER A 200 18.54 -35.77 30.27
CA SER A 200 17.31 -35.98 29.52
C SER A 200 17.63 -36.59 28.15
N LYS A 201 16.58 -37.02 27.42
CA LYS A 201 16.65 -37.39 26.00
C LYS A 201 16.11 -36.26 25.10
N ASP A 202 15.76 -35.14 25.67
CA ASP A 202 15.23 -34.00 24.93
C ASP A 202 16.38 -33.16 24.30
N PHE A 203 16.11 -32.56 23.17
CA PHE A 203 16.99 -31.61 22.52
C PHE A 203 16.28 -30.24 22.39
N ILE A 204 17.05 -29.19 22.57
CA ILE A 204 16.59 -27.81 22.29
C ILE A 204 17.14 -27.42 20.94
N LYS A 205 16.25 -27.17 19.99
CA LYS A 205 16.57 -26.67 18.65
C LYS A 205 16.72 -25.15 18.68
N VAL A 206 17.83 -24.66 18.18
CA VAL A 206 18.16 -23.24 18.13
C VAL A 206 18.45 -22.84 16.68
N PHE A 207 17.77 -21.83 16.18
CA PHE A 207 18.14 -21.19 14.91
C PHE A 207 19.05 -19.97 15.17
N THR A 208 20.18 -19.90 14.44
CA THR A 208 21.06 -18.74 14.51
C THR A 208 21.55 -18.32 13.12
N THR A 209 21.63 -17.01 12.86
CA THR A 209 22.28 -16.45 11.67
C THR A 209 23.80 -16.33 11.86
N ARG A 210 24.30 -16.57 13.06
CA ARG A 210 25.71 -16.47 13.44
C ARG A 210 26.24 -17.81 13.99
N PRO A 211 26.24 -18.91 13.17
CA PRO A 211 26.80 -20.19 13.63
C PRO A 211 28.28 -20.10 14.00
N ASP A 212 29.00 -19.13 13.41
CA ASP A 212 30.40 -18.79 13.73
C ASP A 212 30.63 -18.48 15.23
N THR A 213 29.60 -18.07 15.95
CA THR A 213 29.72 -17.73 17.38
C THR A 213 29.39 -18.85 18.38
N ILE A 214 29.07 -20.06 17.91
CA ILE A 214 28.62 -21.19 18.76
C ILE A 214 29.57 -21.49 19.93
N PHE A 215 30.87 -21.34 19.73
CA PHE A 215 31.90 -21.57 20.78
C PHE A 215 31.85 -20.55 21.92
N GLY A 216 31.15 -19.41 21.69
CA GLY A 216 30.92 -18.34 22.66
C GLY A 216 29.53 -18.40 23.31
N ALA A 217 28.73 -19.41 22.98
CA ALA A 217 27.43 -19.59 23.60
C ALA A 217 27.59 -20.09 25.05
N THR A 218 27.17 -19.26 26.01
CA THR A 218 27.38 -19.53 27.45
C THR A 218 26.08 -19.84 28.20
N PHE A 219 24.93 -19.65 27.58
CA PHE A 219 23.61 -20.07 28.10
C PHE A 219 22.60 -20.19 26.93
N LEU A 220 21.51 -20.91 27.21
CA LEU A 220 20.33 -20.95 26.33
C LEU A 220 19.20 -20.16 26.95
N VAL A 221 18.38 -19.56 26.10
CA VAL A 221 17.16 -18.88 26.53
C VAL A 221 15.97 -19.38 25.73
N LEU A 222 14.92 -19.75 26.44
CA LEU A 222 13.64 -20.20 25.89
C LEU A 222 12.59 -19.10 26.01
N ALA A 223 11.71 -19.05 25.05
CA ALA A 223 10.47 -18.27 25.15
C ALA A 223 9.59 -18.84 26.28
N PRO A 224 8.84 -18.00 27.02
CA PRO A 224 7.93 -18.45 28.07
C PRO A 224 6.87 -19.45 27.59
N GLU A 225 6.52 -19.41 26.32
CA GLU A 225 5.57 -20.30 25.65
C GLU A 225 6.17 -21.65 25.24
N HIS A 226 7.49 -21.78 25.25
CA HIS A 226 8.17 -22.97 24.71
C HIS A 226 7.72 -24.27 25.37
N PRO A 227 7.37 -25.33 24.61
CA PRO A 227 6.79 -26.57 25.18
C PRO A 227 7.68 -27.28 26.21
N LEU A 228 8.99 -27.21 26.04
CA LEU A 228 9.95 -27.84 26.92
C LEU A 228 10.07 -27.16 28.28
N VAL A 229 9.67 -25.90 28.46
CA VAL A 229 9.80 -25.17 29.71
C VAL A 229 9.20 -25.97 30.88
N SER A 230 8.01 -26.55 30.68
CA SER A 230 7.34 -27.36 31.76
C SER A 230 8.06 -28.65 32.12
N LYS A 231 8.93 -29.16 31.25
CA LYS A 231 9.76 -30.37 31.49
C LYS A 231 11.11 -30.05 32.12
N LEU A 232 11.61 -28.83 31.86
CA LEU A 232 12.96 -28.39 32.26
C LEU A 232 13.02 -27.78 33.67
N VAL A 233 11.86 -27.53 34.28
CA VAL A 233 11.79 -27.03 35.67
C VAL A 233 11.92 -28.14 36.67
N ASN A 234 12.67 -27.89 37.76
CA ASN A 234 12.72 -28.75 38.93
C ASN A 234 11.82 -28.19 40.04
N ASP A 235 11.68 -28.92 41.13
CA ASP A 235 10.79 -28.55 42.25
C ASP A 235 11.14 -27.19 42.87
N ASP A 236 12.41 -26.78 42.88
CA ASP A 236 12.88 -25.51 43.47
C ASP A 236 12.57 -24.29 42.53
N THR A 237 12.51 -24.53 41.23
CA THR A 237 12.36 -23.47 40.23
C THR A 237 10.96 -23.35 39.65
N LYS A 238 10.16 -24.41 39.72
CA LYS A 238 8.83 -24.53 39.12
C LYS A 238 7.91 -23.33 39.43
N GLN A 239 7.79 -23.02 40.73
CA GLN A 239 6.88 -21.92 41.13
C GLN A 239 7.30 -20.58 40.56
N LYS A 240 8.62 -20.29 40.55
CA LYS A 240 9.16 -19.02 39.98
C LYS A 240 8.97 -18.93 38.45
N VAL A 241 9.23 -20.04 37.76
CA VAL A 241 9.07 -20.12 36.32
C VAL A 241 7.60 -19.98 35.90
N ASP A 242 6.68 -20.67 36.58
CA ASP A 242 5.24 -20.59 36.32
C ASP A 242 4.67 -19.19 36.58
N GLN A 243 5.13 -18.52 37.64
CA GLN A 243 4.77 -17.14 37.92
C GLN A 243 5.27 -16.22 36.79
N TYR A 244 6.56 -16.33 36.43
CA TYR A 244 7.19 -15.54 35.37
C TYR A 244 6.48 -15.72 34.01
N ARG A 245 6.15 -16.97 33.65
CA ARG A 245 5.37 -17.28 32.47
C ARG A 245 4.01 -16.58 32.45
N THR A 246 3.28 -16.66 33.57
CA THR A 246 1.96 -16.05 33.69
C THR A 246 1.99 -14.53 33.53
N GLU A 247 3.00 -13.87 34.11
CA GLU A 247 3.19 -12.43 34.01
C GLU A 247 3.61 -12.01 32.58
N THR A 248 4.52 -12.75 31.95
CA THR A 248 5.04 -12.44 30.63
C THR A 248 4.02 -12.68 29.52
N LEU A 249 3.18 -13.72 29.65
CA LEU A 249 2.13 -14.01 28.66
C LEU A 249 1.05 -12.92 28.55
N LYS A 250 0.99 -12.01 29.52
CA LYS A 250 0.11 -10.83 29.45
C LYS A 250 0.69 -9.70 28.57
N LYS A 251 2.00 -9.71 28.34
CA LYS A 251 2.68 -8.69 27.52
C LYS A 251 2.55 -9.01 26.02
N SER A 252 2.36 -8.00 25.20
CA SER A 252 2.43 -8.14 23.73
C SER A 252 3.88 -8.43 23.27
N GLU A 253 4.03 -8.97 22.08
CA GLU A 253 5.37 -9.19 21.49
C GLU A 253 6.12 -7.86 21.28
N ILE A 254 5.41 -6.78 20.98
CA ILE A 254 5.99 -5.42 20.82
C ILE A 254 6.53 -4.93 22.17
N GLU A 255 5.71 -4.98 23.22
CA GLU A 255 6.15 -4.60 24.58
C GLU A 255 7.34 -5.41 25.05
N ARG A 256 7.39 -6.70 24.71
CA ARG A 256 8.52 -7.58 25.04
C ARG A 256 9.80 -7.19 24.27
N GLN A 257 9.67 -6.77 23.00
CA GLN A 257 10.79 -6.30 22.18
C GLN A 257 11.30 -4.92 22.59
N GLU A 258 10.39 -4.01 22.97
CA GLU A 258 10.73 -2.63 23.36
C GLU A 258 11.21 -2.53 24.82
N ASN A 259 11.02 -3.58 25.62
CA ASN A 259 11.43 -3.58 27.01
C ASN A 259 12.96 -3.50 27.14
N LYS A 260 13.45 -2.38 27.65
CA LYS A 260 14.87 -2.15 27.87
C LYS A 260 15.43 -2.96 29.05
N GLU A 261 14.58 -3.30 30.03
CA GLU A 261 15.01 -4.08 31.18
C GLU A 261 14.94 -5.58 30.88
N LYS A 262 16.09 -6.25 30.85
CA LYS A 262 16.15 -7.70 30.65
C LYS A 262 15.63 -8.42 31.90
N THR A 263 14.65 -9.30 31.70
CA THR A 263 14.07 -10.14 32.76
C THR A 263 14.19 -11.61 32.39
N GLY A 264 14.27 -12.47 33.37
CA GLY A 264 14.35 -13.92 33.13
C GLY A 264 14.45 -14.74 34.40
N VAL A 265 14.20 -16.03 34.26
CA VAL A 265 14.26 -16.99 35.35
C VAL A 265 15.02 -18.25 34.92
N PHE A 266 15.92 -18.74 35.76
CA PHE A 266 16.64 -19.98 35.51
C PHE A 266 15.69 -21.19 35.69
N THR A 267 15.75 -22.15 34.76
CA THR A 267 14.87 -23.34 34.79
C THR A 267 15.29 -24.38 35.82
N GLY A 268 16.56 -24.39 36.25
CA GLY A 268 17.17 -25.45 37.05
C GLY A 268 17.86 -26.51 36.20
N SER A 269 17.78 -26.45 34.89
CA SER A 269 18.34 -27.42 33.93
C SER A 269 19.49 -26.83 33.13
N TYR A 270 20.27 -27.71 32.50
CA TYR A 270 21.43 -27.35 31.67
C TYR A 270 21.36 -28.09 30.33
N ALA A 271 22.00 -27.52 29.32
CA ALA A 271 22.24 -28.16 28.01
C ALA A 271 23.75 -28.27 27.75
N ILE A 272 24.13 -29.14 26.83
CA ILE A 272 25.51 -29.26 26.33
C ILE A 272 25.67 -28.34 25.10
N ASN A 273 26.65 -27.44 25.16
CA ASN A 273 27.04 -26.68 23.95
C ASN A 273 27.79 -27.62 23.00
N PRO A 274 27.28 -27.91 21.81
CA PRO A 274 27.90 -28.90 20.93
C PRO A 274 29.27 -28.44 20.37
N GLY A 275 29.55 -27.12 20.36
CA GLY A 275 30.87 -26.60 19.94
C GLY A 275 31.97 -26.82 20.97
N THR A 276 31.65 -26.74 22.25
CA THR A 276 32.66 -26.82 23.33
C THR A 276 32.56 -28.06 24.21
N GLY A 277 31.40 -28.74 24.22
CA GLY A 277 31.12 -29.83 25.17
C GLY A 277 30.82 -29.36 26.60
N GLU A 278 30.77 -28.06 26.83
CA GLU A 278 30.51 -27.46 28.15
C GLU A 278 29.02 -27.48 28.50
N LYS A 279 28.70 -27.65 29.79
CA LYS A 279 27.35 -27.50 30.32
C LYS A 279 27.02 -26.03 30.47
N ILE A 280 25.93 -25.59 29.81
CA ILE A 280 25.41 -24.20 29.85
C ILE A 280 24.01 -24.17 30.45
N PRO A 281 23.65 -23.15 31.25
CA PRO A 281 22.35 -23.08 31.91
C PRO A 281 21.24 -22.71 30.95
N ILE A 282 20.02 -23.22 31.20
CA ILE A 282 18.81 -22.91 30.40
C ILE A 282 17.93 -21.92 31.17
N TRP A 283 17.67 -20.79 30.56
CA TRP A 283 16.82 -19.71 31.08
C TRP A 283 15.51 -19.55 30.32
N VAL A 284 14.53 -18.93 30.96
CA VAL A 284 13.31 -18.47 30.34
C VAL A 284 13.31 -16.94 30.40
N SER A 285 13.07 -16.28 29.25
CA SER A 285 13.05 -14.81 29.20
C SER A 285 12.07 -14.27 28.19
N ASP A 286 11.57 -13.07 28.46
CA ASP A 286 10.55 -12.38 27.64
C ASP A 286 11.11 -11.77 26.34
N TYR A 287 12.45 -11.62 26.22
CA TYR A 287 13.02 -11.13 24.96
C TYR A 287 13.14 -12.18 23.86
N VAL A 288 12.89 -13.46 24.17
CA VAL A 288 12.80 -14.55 23.19
C VAL A 288 11.35 -14.81 22.82
N LEU A 289 11.05 -14.89 21.52
CA LEU A 289 9.71 -15.04 21.00
C LEU A 289 9.53 -16.40 20.31
N MET A 290 8.40 -17.07 20.55
CA MET A 290 8.05 -18.33 19.87
C MET A 290 7.94 -18.21 18.34
N GLY A 291 7.70 -17.02 17.84
CA GLY A 291 7.48 -16.81 16.43
C GLY A 291 8.75 -16.60 15.60
N TYR A 292 9.92 -16.63 16.23
CA TYR A 292 11.20 -16.53 15.53
C TYR A 292 12.08 -17.72 15.86
N GLY A 293 12.54 -18.45 14.87
CA GLY A 293 13.19 -19.73 15.07
C GLY A 293 12.24 -20.73 15.74
N GLU A 294 12.78 -21.54 16.64
CA GLU A 294 12.02 -22.54 17.39
C GLU A 294 11.60 -22.04 18.78
N GLY A 295 11.66 -20.72 19.05
CA GLY A 295 11.39 -20.16 20.39
C GLY A 295 12.51 -20.39 21.39
N ALA A 296 13.71 -20.65 20.91
CA ALA A 296 14.93 -20.82 21.67
C ALA A 296 16.10 -20.11 20.99
N ILE A 297 17.00 -19.55 21.76
CA ILE A 297 18.24 -18.97 21.26
C ILE A 297 19.46 -19.52 22.03
N MET A 298 20.57 -19.63 21.35
CA MET A 298 21.89 -19.70 22.02
C MET A 298 22.32 -18.25 22.29
N ALA A 299 22.63 -17.96 23.54
CA ALA A 299 23.06 -16.63 23.94
C ALA A 299 24.57 -16.49 23.87
N VAL A 300 25.03 -15.48 23.14
CA VAL A 300 26.44 -15.20 22.88
C VAL A 300 26.79 -13.79 23.37
N PRO A 301 26.96 -13.59 24.68
CA PRO A 301 27.05 -12.27 25.30
C PRO A 301 28.25 -11.43 24.85
N ALA A 302 29.33 -12.03 24.33
CA ALA A 302 30.44 -11.26 23.77
C ALA A 302 30.13 -10.65 22.39
N HIS A 303 29.03 -11.09 21.70
CA HIS A 303 28.72 -10.77 20.31
C HIS A 303 27.24 -10.42 20.03
N ASP A 304 26.41 -10.35 21.06
CA ASP A 304 25.03 -9.82 21.01
C ASP A 304 24.76 -8.95 22.24
N GLU A 305 24.32 -7.69 21.99
CA GLU A 305 24.12 -6.69 23.04
C GLU A 305 23.02 -7.10 24.03
N ARG A 306 21.95 -7.75 23.54
CA ARG A 306 20.83 -8.21 24.38
C ARG A 306 21.29 -9.32 25.32
N ASP A 307 22.11 -10.22 24.80
CA ASP A 307 22.70 -11.33 25.58
C ASP A 307 23.73 -10.81 26.58
N PHE A 308 24.51 -9.77 26.18
CA PHE A 308 25.48 -9.10 27.06
C PHE A 308 24.79 -8.43 28.26
N GLU A 309 23.72 -7.65 27.99
CA GLU A 309 22.93 -7.02 29.06
C GLU A 309 22.33 -8.08 30.03
N PHE A 310 21.82 -9.18 29.45
CA PHE A 310 21.27 -10.29 30.25
C PHE A 310 22.35 -10.98 31.07
N ALA A 311 23.48 -11.31 30.46
CA ALA A 311 24.61 -11.95 31.14
C ALA A 311 25.14 -11.11 32.31
N ASN A 312 25.29 -9.80 32.11
CA ASN A 312 25.72 -8.88 33.18
C ASN A 312 24.72 -8.83 34.35
N LYS A 313 23.40 -8.77 34.02
CA LYS A 313 22.35 -8.73 35.04
C LYS A 313 22.32 -10.00 35.90
N PHE A 314 22.55 -11.17 35.32
CA PHE A 314 22.48 -12.47 36.00
C PHE A 314 23.84 -13.09 36.32
N ASN A 315 24.93 -12.33 36.16
CA ASN A 315 26.33 -12.76 36.40
C ASN A 315 26.67 -14.05 35.63
N LEU A 316 26.33 -14.13 34.36
CA LEU A 316 26.64 -15.25 33.48
C LEU A 316 27.99 -15.04 32.77
N PRO A 317 28.69 -16.11 32.36
CA PRO A 317 29.98 -15.98 31.67
C PRO A 317 29.87 -15.26 30.33
N VAL A 318 30.87 -14.43 30.02
CA VAL A 318 31.04 -13.77 28.71
C VAL A 318 32.32 -14.33 28.08
N LYS A 319 32.21 -14.94 26.88
CA LYS A 319 33.35 -15.59 26.19
C LYS A 319 33.48 -15.03 24.80
N GLN A 320 34.57 -14.31 24.53
CA GLN A 320 34.87 -13.77 23.24
C GLN A 320 35.36 -14.84 22.25
N VAL A 321 34.82 -14.91 21.05
CA VAL A 321 35.16 -15.87 20.01
C VAL A 321 35.43 -15.23 18.63
N ILE A 322 35.33 -13.92 18.53
CA ILE A 322 35.72 -13.14 17.37
C ILE A 322 36.73 -12.09 17.79
N GLU A 323 37.88 -12.05 17.16
CA GLU A 323 38.89 -11.01 17.37
C GLU A 323 38.49 -9.74 16.64
N LYS A 324 38.50 -8.63 17.39
CA LYS A 324 38.20 -7.31 16.85
C LYS A 324 39.38 -6.82 16.03
N PRO A 325 39.15 -6.39 14.77
CA PRO A 325 40.23 -5.84 13.94
C PRO A 325 40.87 -4.60 14.56
N GLU A 326 42.21 -4.45 14.39
CA GLU A 326 42.91 -3.25 14.82
C GLU A 326 42.30 -1.97 14.21
N GLY A 327 42.04 -0.98 15.05
CA GLY A 327 41.46 0.31 14.62
C GLY A 327 39.94 0.38 14.56
N SER A 328 39.21 -0.67 14.91
CA SER A 328 37.76 -0.60 15.09
C SER A 328 37.39 0.29 16.29
N THR A 329 36.35 1.12 16.15
CA THR A 329 35.83 2.02 17.18
C THR A 329 34.75 1.38 18.06
N ASP A 330 34.37 0.12 17.79
CA ASP A 330 33.32 -0.57 18.50
C ASP A 330 33.71 -0.90 19.96
N SER A 331 32.74 -1.21 20.79
CA SER A 331 32.97 -1.60 22.19
C SER A 331 33.83 -2.87 22.27
N ASP A 332 34.81 -2.88 23.20
CA ASP A 332 35.61 -4.07 23.47
C ASP A 332 34.84 -5.11 24.33
N GLU A 333 33.77 -4.71 25.00
CA GLU A 333 32.97 -5.56 25.87
C GLU A 333 31.93 -6.41 25.11
N CYS A 334 31.41 -5.89 23.98
CA CYS A 334 30.47 -6.61 23.14
C CYS A 334 30.70 -6.21 21.65
N TYR A 335 31.36 -7.08 20.90
CA TYR A 335 31.73 -6.82 19.52
C TYR A 335 30.84 -7.61 18.55
N HIS A 336 30.09 -6.90 17.69
CA HIS A 336 29.12 -7.51 16.75
C HIS A 336 29.66 -7.68 15.33
N GLY A 337 30.85 -7.14 15.05
CA GLY A 337 31.43 -7.08 13.72
C GLY A 337 32.01 -8.40 13.20
N GLU A 338 32.60 -8.31 12.01
CA GLU A 338 33.34 -9.39 11.39
C GLU A 338 34.80 -9.38 11.85
N GLY A 339 35.43 -10.55 11.90
CA GLY A 339 36.82 -10.69 12.35
C GLY A 339 37.34 -12.10 12.16
N GLU A 340 38.44 -12.43 12.82
CA GLU A 340 38.97 -13.79 12.85
C GLU A 340 38.49 -14.53 14.10
N LEU A 341 38.21 -15.82 13.97
CA LEU A 341 37.78 -16.65 15.11
C LEU A 341 38.91 -16.90 16.07
N ILE A 342 38.62 -16.72 17.36
CA ILE A 342 39.48 -17.08 18.50
C ILE A 342 38.68 -17.96 19.48
N ASN A 343 39.34 -18.72 20.35
CA ASN A 343 38.66 -19.60 21.31
C ASN A 343 37.63 -20.58 20.71
N SER A 344 37.78 -20.90 19.40
CA SER A 344 36.83 -21.66 18.57
C SER A 344 37.43 -22.97 18.07
N GLY A 345 38.37 -23.56 18.83
CA GLY A 345 38.99 -24.85 18.53
C GLY A 345 39.74 -24.84 17.20
N HIS A 346 39.47 -25.77 16.33
CA HIS A 346 40.15 -25.92 15.03
C HIS A 346 39.72 -24.84 13.99
N PHE A 347 38.73 -24.02 14.30
CA PHE A 347 38.31 -22.88 13.46
C PHE A 347 39.06 -21.58 13.80
N ASN A 348 39.96 -21.57 14.83
CA ASN A 348 40.75 -20.38 15.16
C ASN A 348 41.50 -19.84 13.96
N GLY A 349 41.53 -18.52 13.76
CA GLY A 349 42.15 -17.85 12.63
C GLY A 349 41.34 -17.87 11.33
N THR A 350 40.16 -18.49 11.32
CA THR A 350 39.25 -18.43 10.17
C THR A 350 38.46 -17.12 10.22
N ARG A 351 38.30 -16.47 9.10
CA ARG A 351 37.43 -15.28 9.00
C ARG A 351 35.98 -15.67 9.22
N THR A 352 35.22 -14.83 9.89
CA THR A 352 33.81 -15.09 10.25
C THR A 352 32.93 -15.44 9.06
N GLU A 353 33.11 -14.82 7.87
CA GLU A 353 32.36 -15.14 6.67
C GLU A 353 32.58 -16.59 6.22
N ASP A 354 33.84 -17.05 6.16
CA ASP A 354 34.20 -18.41 5.76
C ASP A 354 33.86 -19.43 6.85
N ALA A 355 33.97 -19.01 8.12
CA ALA A 355 33.68 -19.85 9.28
C ALA A 355 32.20 -20.25 9.35
N ARG A 356 31.27 -19.40 8.92
CA ARG A 356 29.84 -19.72 8.90
C ARG A 356 29.56 -20.97 8.06
N GLU A 357 30.08 -21.02 6.85
CA GLU A 357 29.89 -22.17 5.96
C GLU A 357 30.60 -23.43 6.51
N GLN A 358 31.84 -23.28 6.97
CA GLN A 358 32.61 -24.39 7.50
C GLN A 358 31.98 -24.97 8.77
N ILE A 359 31.48 -24.15 9.67
CA ILE A 359 30.83 -24.57 10.91
C ILE A 359 29.49 -25.25 10.62
N VAL A 360 28.71 -24.72 9.67
CA VAL A 360 27.44 -25.38 9.24
C VAL A 360 27.73 -26.76 8.63
N ALA A 361 28.75 -26.88 7.80
CA ALA A 361 29.18 -28.17 7.25
C ALA A 361 29.62 -29.15 8.35
N TRP A 362 30.42 -28.67 9.29
CA TRP A 362 30.85 -29.48 10.44
C TRP A 362 29.67 -29.92 11.33
N LEU A 363 28.72 -29.04 11.63
CA LEU A 363 27.51 -29.38 12.39
C LEU A 363 26.70 -30.48 11.69
N HIS A 364 26.58 -30.38 10.36
CA HIS A 364 25.90 -31.38 9.57
C HIS A 364 26.63 -32.74 9.57
N GLU A 365 27.97 -32.76 9.45
CA GLU A 365 28.77 -33.98 9.53
C GLU A 365 28.66 -34.68 10.87
N GLN A 366 28.54 -33.90 11.97
CA GLN A 366 28.35 -34.42 13.30
C GLN A 366 26.88 -34.85 13.57
N GLY A 367 25.93 -34.55 12.68
CA GLY A 367 24.51 -34.84 12.85
C GLY A 367 23.83 -34.04 13.97
N ILE A 368 24.35 -32.88 14.30
CA ILE A 368 23.90 -31.99 15.39
C ILE A 368 23.38 -30.64 14.89
N GLY A 369 23.32 -30.41 13.58
CA GLY A 369 22.75 -29.23 12.99
C GLY A 369 22.74 -29.28 11.47
N GLU A 370 22.01 -28.34 10.88
CA GLU A 370 21.89 -28.21 9.43
C GLU A 370 21.70 -26.76 9.00
N GLN A 371 22.03 -26.47 7.73
CA GLN A 371 21.70 -25.17 7.15
C GLN A 371 20.18 -25.01 7.11
N LYS A 372 19.68 -23.84 7.51
CA LYS A 372 18.25 -23.54 7.51
C LYS A 372 17.96 -22.12 7.07
N VAL A 373 16.93 -21.97 6.26
CA VAL A 373 16.36 -20.68 5.94
C VAL A 373 15.09 -20.50 6.76
N THR A 374 14.95 -19.35 7.39
CA THR A 374 13.75 -18.98 8.15
C THR A 374 13.20 -17.65 7.66
N TYR A 375 11.92 -17.39 7.94
CA TYR A 375 11.25 -16.16 7.57
C TYR A 375 10.62 -15.52 8.80
N ARG A 376 10.66 -14.19 8.86
CA ARG A 376 9.90 -13.43 9.85
C ARG A 376 8.39 -13.52 9.58
N MET A 377 8.03 -13.57 8.29
CA MET A 377 6.66 -13.78 7.83
C MET A 377 6.14 -15.12 8.32
N ARG A 378 4.92 -15.14 8.81
CA ARG A 378 4.20 -16.35 9.24
C ARG A 378 3.10 -16.68 8.25
N ASP A 379 2.60 -17.93 8.33
CA ASP A 379 1.43 -18.32 7.57
C ASP A 379 0.23 -17.42 7.86
N TRP A 380 -0.52 -17.12 6.81
CA TRP A 380 -1.63 -16.20 6.90
C TRP A 380 -2.80 -16.82 7.66
N LEU A 381 -3.12 -16.27 8.82
CA LEU A 381 -4.26 -16.64 9.64
C LEU A 381 -5.56 -16.14 9.00
N ILE A 382 -6.38 -17.05 8.50
CA ILE A 382 -7.60 -16.70 7.75
C ILE A 382 -8.90 -16.88 8.53
N SER A 383 -8.93 -17.61 9.64
CA SER A 383 -10.13 -17.79 10.46
C SER A 383 -10.56 -16.50 11.16
N ARG A 384 -11.84 -16.18 11.05
CA ARG A 384 -12.49 -15.12 11.83
C ARG A 384 -13.79 -15.64 12.44
N GLN A 385 -13.97 -15.40 13.75
CA GLN A 385 -15.19 -15.73 14.50
C GLN A 385 -16.23 -14.65 14.24
N ARG A 386 -16.72 -14.59 12.98
CA ARG A 386 -17.60 -13.54 12.49
C ARG A 386 -18.84 -14.12 11.81
N TYR A 387 -19.94 -13.39 11.93
CA TYR A 387 -21.13 -13.63 11.13
C TYR A 387 -20.94 -13.08 9.71
N TRP A 388 -20.53 -11.80 9.62
CA TRP A 388 -20.41 -11.10 8.34
C TRP A 388 -19.03 -11.33 7.70
N GLY A 389 -18.90 -12.47 7.06
CA GLY A 389 -17.71 -12.94 6.38
C GLY A 389 -18.02 -14.10 5.45
N CYS A 390 -17.14 -14.41 4.52
CA CYS A 390 -17.29 -15.54 3.61
C CYS A 390 -17.17 -16.87 4.40
N PRO A 391 -18.21 -17.74 4.44
CA PRO A 391 -18.13 -19.02 5.14
C PRO A 391 -17.03 -19.91 4.57
N ILE A 392 -16.29 -20.57 5.46
CA ILE A 392 -15.26 -21.56 5.06
C ILE A 392 -15.99 -22.84 4.62
N PRO A 393 -15.77 -23.34 3.39
CA PRO A 393 -16.52 -24.46 2.82
C PRO A 393 -16.02 -25.82 3.30
N ILE A 394 -15.95 -26.00 4.63
CA ILE A 394 -15.57 -27.25 5.31
C ILE A 394 -16.66 -27.67 6.26
N ALA A 395 -16.84 -28.96 6.45
CA ALA A 395 -17.68 -29.55 7.47
C ALA A 395 -16.94 -30.68 8.22
N TYR A 396 -17.46 -31.05 9.37
CA TYR A 396 -16.85 -32.02 10.28
C TYR A 396 -17.84 -33.13 10.64
N ASP A 397 -17.33 -34.36 10.76
CA ASP A 397 -18.07 -35.45 11.43
C ASP A 397 -17.88 -35.41 12.98
N GLU A 398 -18.54 -36.34 13.67
CA GLU A 398 -18.45 -36.45 15.14
C GLU A 398 -17.03 -36.72 15.65
N ASP A 399 -16.19 -37.36 14.83
CA ASP A 399 -14.80 -37.63 15.14
C ASP A 399 -13.89 -36.41 14.86
N GLY A 400 -14.43 -35.33 14.30
CA GLY A 400 -13.72 -34.11 13.94
C GLY A 400 -12.92 -34.23 12.63
N ASN A 401 -13.24 -35.21 11.80
CA ASN A 401 -12.63 -35.32 10.45
C ASN A 401 -13.22 -34.25 9.53
N GLU A 402 -12.35 -33.65 8.72
CA GLU A 402 -12.67 -32.56 7.79
C GLU A 402 -13.20 -33.13 6.47
N TYR A 403 -14.29 -32.54 5.99
CA TYR A 403 -14.92 -32.84 4.70
C TYR A 403 -15.14 -31.54 3.93
N PRO A 404 -14.44 -31.31 2.81
CA PRO A 404 -14.68 -30.15 1.97
C PRO A 404 -16.07 -30.23 1.33
N ILE A 405 -16.78 -29.12 1.26
CA ILE A 405 -18.02 -29.02 0.53
C ILE A 405 -17.73 -29.18 -0.98
N PRO A 406 -18.47 -30.04 -1.69
CA PRO A 406 -18.28 -30.20 -3.14
C PRO A 406 -18.44 -28.88 -3.91
N GLU A 407 -17.62 -28.69 -4.95
CA GLU A 407 -17.63 -27.44 -5.71
C GLU A 407 -18.97 -27.11 -6.39
N ASP A 408 -19.72 -28.14 -6.75
CA ASP A 408 -21.07 -28.03 -7.33
C ASP A 408 -22.16 -27.66 -6.31
N GLN A 409 -21.82 -27.70 -5.01
CA GLN A 409 -22.70 -27.24 -3.92
C GLN A 409 -22.34 -25.84 -3.41
N LEU A 410 -21.36 -25.19 -4.03
CA LEU A 410 -21.04 -23.79 -3.72
C LEU A 410 -22.05 -22.85 -4.40
N PRO A 411 -22.36 -21.71 -3.76
CA PRO A 411 -21.80 -21.21 -2.50
C PRO A 411 -22.50 -21.78 -1.25
N VAL A 412 -21.72 -21.94 -0.18
CA VAL A 412 -22.27 -22.07 1.18
C VAL A 412 -22.83 -20.70 1.58
N ILE A 413 -24.11 -20.54 1.56
CA ILE A 413 -24.80 -19.25 1.81
C ILE A 413 -24.78 -18.91 3.32
N ILE A 414 -24.55 -17.64 3.63
CA ILE A 414 -24.68 -17.10 5.00
C ILE A 414 -26.16 -17.17 5.40
N PRO A 415 -26.51 -17.84 6.54
CA PRO A 415 -27.89 -17.90 7.00
C PRO A 415 -28.31 -16.57 7.64
N GLU A 416 -29.60 -16.27 7.64
CA GLU A 416 -30.13 -15.20 8.47
C GLU A 416 -30.11 -15.61 9.96
N VAL A 417 -29.72 -14.68 10.83
CA VAL A 417 -29.74 -14.85 12.30
C VAL A 417 -30.39 -13.64 12.97
N GLU A 418 -31.03 -13.86 14.10
CA GLU A 418 -31.66 -12.78 14.86
C GLU A 418 -30.66 -11.99 15.72
N ASP A 419 -29.56 -12.65 16.13
CA ASP A 419 -28.50 -12.06 16.97
C ASP A 419 -27.14 -12.28 16.37
N TYR A 420 -26.48 -11.18 15.98
CA TYR A 420 -25.16 -11.14 15.33
C TYR A 420 -23.98 -11.29 16.29
N LYS A 421 -24.22 -11.29 17.61
CA LYS A 421 -23.14 -11.42 18.60
C LYS A 421 -22.57 -12.84 18.58
N PRO A 422 -21.24 -13.02 18.74
CA PRO A 422 -20.65 -14.33 19.00
C PRO A 422 -21.33 -15.03 20.19
N ASP A 423 -21.18 -16.35 20.27
CA ASP A 423 -21.62 -17.08 21.48
C ASP A 423 -20.58 -16.90 22.62
N ASN A 424 -20.99 -17.25 23.86
CA ASN A 424 -20.13 -17.12 25.05
C ASN A 424 -18.89 -18.03 25.00
N THR A 425 -18.83 -18.99 24.07
CA THR A 425 -17.68 -19.88 23.88
C THR A 425 -16.65 -19.29 22.91
N GLY A 426 -16.98 -18.17 22.27
CA GLY A 426 -16.16 -17.48 21.28
C GLY A 426 -16.33 -18.01 19.85
N ARG A 427 -17.38 -18.80 19.60
CA ARG A 427 -17.79 -19.15 18.22
C ARG A 427 -18.62 -18.03 17.61
N SER A 428 -18.54 -17.91 16.28
CA SER A 428 -19.31 -16.90 15.54
C SER A 428 -20.83 -17.10 15.73
N ALA A 429 -21.62 -16.06 15.45
CA ALA A 429 -23.09 -16.15 15.49
C ALA A 429 -23.66 -17.21 14.51
N LEU A 430 -22.88 -17.65 13.50
CA LEU A 430 -23.26 -18.76 12.61
C LEU A 430 -23.52 -20.06 13.38
N ALA A 431 -22.86 -20.25 14.53
CA ALA A 431 -23.12 -21.41 15.41
C ALA A 431 -24.53 -21.43 16.01
N LYS A 432 -25.25 -20.30 15.98
CA LYS A 432 -26.66 -20.20 16.48
C LYS A 432 -27.68 -20.62 15.43
N ALA A 433 -27.32 -20.67 14.16
CA ALA A 433 -28.17 -21.07 13.04
C ALA A 433 -28.23 -22.60 12.95
N THR A 434 -28.97 -23.25 13.85
CA THR A 434 -28.98 -24.73 14.01
C THR A 434 -29.32 -25.49 12.74
N ASP A 435 -30.32 -25.02 11.98
CA ASP A 435 -30.77 -25.64 10.73
C ASP A 435 -29.74 -25.52 9.60
N TRP A 436 -28.92 -24.46 9.62
CA TRP A 436 -27.82 -24.28 8.70
C TRP A 436 -26.58 -25.08 9.14
N LEU A 437 -26.34 -25.13 10.45
CA LEU A 437 -25.12 -25.67 11.04
C LEU A 437 -24.97 -27.17 10.72
N THR A 438 -26.07 -27.94 10.83
CA THR A 438 -26.05 -29.40 10.69
C THR A 438 -26.79 -29.83 9.44
N PHE A 439 -26.18 -30.69 8.62
CA PHE A 439 -26.75 -31.17 7.37
C PHE A 439 -26.22 -32.56 7.01
N GLU A 440 -26.89 -33.21 6.10
CA GLU A 440 -26.47 -34.53 5.58
C GLU A 440 -25.74 -34.38 4.24
N MET A 441 -24.65 -35.09 4.10
CA MET A 441 -23.87 -35.16 2.85
C MET A 441 -23.35 -36.57 2.59
N GLU A 442 -23.30 -36.93 1.33
CA GLU A 442 -22.64 -38.17 0.89
C GLU A 442 -21.13 -37.92 0.84
N VAL A 443 -20.37 -38.67 1.63
CA VAL A 443 -18.93 -38.52 1.77
C VAL A 443 -18.23 -39.86 1.61
N GLU A 444 -16.97 -39.82 1.22
CA GLU A 444 -16.11 -41.00 1.30
C GLU A 444 -15.65 -41.16 2.75
N ASP A 445 -16.05 -42.25 3.37
CA ASP A 445 -15.67 -42.55 4.76
C ASP A 445 -14.17 -42.90 4.81
N LYS A 446 -13.42 -42.10 5.58
CA LYS A 446 -11.96 -42.16 5.66
C LYS A 446 -11.42 -43.50 6.19
N LYS A 447 -12.24 -44.28 6.90
CA LYS A 447 -11.85 -45.59 7.44
C LYS A 447 -12.10 -46.74 6.44
N THR A 448 -13.14 -46.60 5.63
CA THR A 448 -13.62 -47.71 4.78
C THR A 448 -13.46 -47.44 3.27
N GLY A 449 -13.22 -46.17 2.84
CA GLY A 449 -13.17 -45.77 1.46
C GLY A 449 -14.50 -45.88 0.72
N LYS A 450 -15.61 -46.08 1.43
CA LYS A 450 -16.95 -46.23 0.84
C LYS A 450 -17.72 -44.91 0.93
N LYS A 451 -18.52 -44.63 -0.08
CA LYS A 451 -19.49 -43.55 -0.02
C LYS A 451 -20.59 -43.88 1.00
N VAL A 452 -20.76 -43.00 1.96
CA VAL A 452 -21.75 -43.10 3.04
C VAL A 452 -22.40 -41.76 3.27
N LYS A 453 -23.67 -41.75 3.64
CA LYS A 453 -24.38 -40.57 4.03
C LYS A 453 -24.05 -40.29 5.50
N LYS A 454 -23.46 -39.12 5.81
CA LYS A 454 -23.12 -38.68 7.16
C LYS A 454 -23.84 -37.39 7.50
N THR A 455 -24.19 -37.24 8.77
CA THR A 455 -24.57 -35.94 9.34
C THR A 455 -23.28 -35.20 9.66
N LEU A 456 -23.12 -33.99 9.14
CA LEU A 456 -21.95 -33.17 9.28
C LEU A 456 -22.32 -31.83 9.90
N THR A 457 -21.35 -31.23 10.60
CA THR A 457 -21.43 -29.89 11.19
C THR A 457 -20.55 -28.95 10.36
N ARG A 458 -21.11 -27.82 9.87
CA ARG A 458 -20.35 -26.81 9.09
C ARG A 458 -19.33 -26.11 9.98
N GLU A 459 -18.24 -25.67 9.35
CA GLU A 459 -17.36 -24.69 9.94
C GLU A 459 -18.13 -23.39 10.23
N THR A 460 -17.87 -22.80 11.39
CA THR A 460 -18.55 -21.55 11.85
C THR A 460 -17.63 -20.34 11.76
N ASP A 461 -16.34 -20.55 11.53
CA ASP A 461 -15.44 -19.45 11.19
C ASP A 461 -15.67 -18.99 9.76
N THR A 462 -15.45 -17.72 9.52
CA THR A 462 -15.46 -17.11 8.18
C THR A 462 -14.04 -16.76 7.76
N LEU A 463 -13.83 -16.61 6.46
CA LEU A 463 -12.57 -16.16 5.90
C LEU A 463 -12.30 -14.70 6.29
N ASP A 464 -11.03 -14.39 6.49
CA ASP A 464 -10.53 -13.02 6.55
C ASP A 464 -11.00 -12.21 5.33
N GLY A 465 -11.36 -10.94 5.55
CA GLY A 465 -11.79 -10.03 4.46
C GLY A 465 -10.76 -9.97 3.33
N TYR A 466 -9.47 -9.97 3.66
CA TYR A 466 -8.41 -10.00 2.62
C TYR A 466 -8.44 -11.25 1.75
N ALA A 467 -8.93 -12.39 2.20
CA ALA A 467 -9.09 -13.56 1.34
C ALA A 467 -10.12 -13.31 0.24
N CYS A 468 -11.17 -12.53 0.53
CA CYS A 468 -12.16 -12.11 -0.45
C CYS A 468 -11.63 -11.02 -1.38
N SER A 469 -10.84 -10.07 -0.86
CA SER A 469 -10.36 -8.90 -1.59
C SER A 469 -8.92 -9.03 -2.15
N SER A 470 -8.38 -10.25 -2.29
CA SER A 470 -7.04 -10.47 -2.88
C SER A 470 -7.05 -11.22 -4.22
N TRP A 471 -8.21 -11.40 -4.85
CA TRP A 471 -8.33 -12.03 -6.17
C TRP A 471 -9.26 -11.28 -7.13
N TYR A 472 -9.89 -10.20 -6.72
CA TYR A 472 -10.89 -9.41 -7.44
C TYR A 472 -10.39 -8.84 -8.77
N LEU A 473 -9.09 -8.60 -8.94
CA LEU A 473 -8.51 -8.10 -10.19
C LEU A 473 -8.84 -9.03 -11.37
N TRP A 474 -8.85 -10.33 -11.14
CA TRP A 474 -9.17 -11.32 -12.18
C TRP A 474 -10.69 -11.49 -12.35
N ARG A 475 -11.47 -11.33 -11.27
CA ARG A 475 -12.94 -11.34 -11.37
C ARG A 475 -13.47 -10.19 -12.22
N TYR A 476 -12.82 -9.03 -12.17
CA TYR A 476 -13.21 -7.87 -12.97
C TYR A 476 -13.26 -8.12 -14.47
N VAL A 477 -12.43 -9.01 -15.00
CA VAL A 477 -12.40 -9.29 -16.44
C VAL A 477 -13.65 -10.04 -16.93
N SER A 478 -14.33 -10.77 -16.04
CA SER A 478 -15.55 -11.54 -16.34
C SER A 478 -16.43 -11.69 -15.09
N PRO A 479 -17.01 -10.60 -14.55
CA PRO A 479 -17.67 -10.60 -13.24
C PRO A 479 -18.95 -11.44 -13.20
N HIS A 480 -19.56 -11.72 -14.36
CA HIS A 480 -20.80 -12.49 -14.51
C HIS A 480 -20.59 -13.91 -15.01
N ASP A 481 -19.34 -14.38 -15.10
CA ASP A 481 -19.07 -15.77 -15.44
C ASP A 481 -19.53 -16.67 -14.27
N ASP A 482 -20.51 -17.54 -14.54
CA ASP A 482 -21.09 -18.49 -13.59
C ASP A 482 -20.43 -19.88 -13.63
N LYS A 483 -19.56 -20.12 -14.61
CA LYS A 483 -18.91 -21.41 -14.86
C LYS A 483 -17.48 -21.45 -14.30
N SER A 484 -16.83 -20.30 -14.22
CA SER A 484 -15.46 -20.18 -13.75
C SER A 484 -15.24 -18.90 -12.92
N ALA A 485 -14.21 -18.89 -12.10
CA ALA A 485 -13.83 -17.71 -11.32
C ALA A 485 -13.49 -16.52 -12.21
N TRP A 486 -12.93 -16.80 -13.40
CA TRP A 486 -12.65 -15.86 -14.49
C TRP A 486 -12.53 -16.58 -15.83
N ASN A 487 -12.82 -15.86 -16.89
CA ASN A 487 -12.69 -16.33 -18.26
C ASN A 487 -11.22 -16.28 -18.72
N GLN A 488 -10.68 -17.38 -19.26
CA GLN A 488 -9.26 -17.49 -19.65
C GLN A 488 -8.88 -16.57 -20.83
N GLU A 489 -9.77 -16.42 -21.82
CA GLU A 489 -9.53 -15.52 -22.95
C GLU A 489 -9.47 -14.07 -22.49
N ALA A 490 -10.42 -13.66 -21.61
CA ALA A 490 -10.44 -12.33 -21.01
C ALA A 490 -9.19 -12.06 -20.13
N ILE A 491 -8.73 -13.05 -19.37
CA ILE A 491 -7.47 -12.96 -18.61
C ILE A 491 -6.28 -12.74 -19.55
N SER A 492 -6.19 -13.49 -20.63
CA SER A 492 -5.08 -13.39 -21.57
C SER A 492 -4.99 -12.02 -22.25
N TYR A 493 -6.12 -11.34 -22.40
CA TYR A 493 -6.19 -10.00 -22.99
C TYR A 493 -5.98 -8.88 -21.99
N TRP A 494 -6.64 -8.94 -20.80
CA TRP A 494 -6.71 -7.81 -19.87
C TRP A 494 -5.70 -7.85 -18.72
N ALA A 495 -5.12 -9.02 -18.42
CA ALA A 495 -4.25 -9.17 -17.27
C ALA A 495 -2.79 -9.51 -17.69
N PRO A 496 -1.81 -9.26 -16.83
CA PRO A 496 -1.92 -8.64 -15.51
C PRO A 496 -2.37 -7.18 -15.58
N THR A 497 -2.86 -6.64 -14.45
CA THR A 497 -3.30 -5.23 -14.37
C THR A 497 -2.15 -4.29 -14.71
N ASP A 498 -2.35 -3.37 -15.67
CA ASP A 498 -1.28 -2.46 -16.11
C ASP A 498 -0.95 -1.43 -15.03
N ILE A 499 -1.95 -0.75 -14.45
CA ILE A 499 -1.76 0.29 -13.45
C ILE A 499 -2.70 0.07 -12.28
N TYR A 500 -2.13 0.00 -11.09
CA TYR A 500 -2.87 -0.06 -9.82
C TYR A 500 -2.57 1.19 -8.99
N VAL A 501 -3.60 1.86 -8.49
CA VAL A 501 -3.46 3.06 -7.66
C VAL A 501 -3.97 2.77 -6.25
N GLY A 502 -3.14 2.96 -5.25
CA GLY A 502 -3.52 2.76 -3.86
C GLY A 502 -2.38 3.05 -2.89
N ALA A 503 -2.72 3.55 -1.71
CA ALA A 503 -1.77 3.95 -0.67
C ALA A 503 -1.73 2.99 0.52
N ASP A 504 -2.71 2.09 0.66
CA ASP A 504 -2.87 1.28 1.85
C ASP A 504 -2.44 -0.17 1.63
N HIS A 505 -2.02 -0.84 2.74
CA HIS A 505 -1.82 -2.30 2.82
C HIS A 505 -0.69 -2.90 1.99
N ALA A 506 0.48 -2.23 1.96
CA ALA A 506 1.68 -2.70 1.24
C ALA A 506 2.10 -4.14 1.60
N VAL A 507 1.98 -4.52 2.88
CA VAL A 507 2.43 -5.82 3.42
C VAL A 507 1.29 -6.81 3.72
N ALA A 508 0.03 -6.36 3.60
CA ALA A 508 -1.13 -7.25 3.72
C ALA A 508 -1.71 -7.49 2.32
N HIS A 509 -2.61 -6.61 1.85
CA HIS A 509 -3.33 -6.79 0.60
C HIS A 509 -2.43 -7.06 -0.62
N LEU A 510 -1.38 -6.23 -0.84
CA LEU A 510 -0.50 -6.38 -2.00
C LEU A 510 0.35 -7.65 -1.94
N LEU A 511 0.76 -8.10 -0.75
CA LEU A 511 1.48 -9.35 -0.59
C LEU A 511 0.57 -10.56 -0.81
N TYR A 512 -0.66 -10.50 -0.29
CA TYR A 512 -1.64 -11.58 -0.44
C TYR A 512 -2.10 -11.75 -1.89
N ILE A 513 -2.30 -10.66 -2.63
CA ILE A 513 -2.66 -10.75 -4.05
C ILE A 513 -1.52 -11.33 -4.91
N ARG A 514 -0.26 -11.06 -4.54
CA ARG A 514 0.91 -11.70 -5.17
C ARG A 514 0.96 -13.19 -4.87
N PHE A 515 0.70 -13.59 -3.62
CA PHE A 515 0.59 -15.01 -3.24
C PHE A 515 -0.50 -15.73 -4.04
N TRP A 516 -1.71 -15.17 -4.11
CA TRP A 516 -2.79 -15.73 -4.92
C TRP A 516 -2.40 -15.85 -6.40
N CYS A 517 -1.73 -14.82 -6.95
CA CYS A 517 -1.27 -14.84 -8.34
C CYS A 517 -0.32 -16.00 -8.62
N LYS A 518 0.68 -16.19 -7.77
CA LYS A 518 1.66 -17.27 -7.90
C LYS A 518 1.00 -18.65 -7.78
N PHE A 519 0.15 -18.79 -6.78
CA PHE A 519 -0.61 -20.02 -6.59
C PHE A 519 -1.46 -20.38 -7.81
N PHE A 520 -2.21 -19.44 -8.36
CA PHE A 520 -3.03 -19.70 -9.55
C PHE A 520 -2.20 -19.90 -10.81
N ALA A 521 -1.05 -19.28 -10.92
CA ALA A 521 -0.09 -19.56 -12.00
C ALA A 521 0.42 -21.02 -11.92
N ASP A 522 0.73 -21.54 -10.74
CA ASP A 522 1.12 -22.93 -10.52
C ASP A 522 0.01 -23.92 -10.90
N GLN A 523 -1.24 -23.51 -10.80
CA GLN A 523 -2.37 -24.32 -11.23
C GLN A 523 -2.67 -24.17 -12.74
N GLY A 524 -1.88 -23.39 -13.48
CA GLY A 524 -2.12 -23.10 -14.91
C GLY A 524 -3.36 -22.24 -15.18
N LEU A 525 -3.86 -21.54 -14.15
CA LEU A 525 -5.05 -20.70 -14.23
C LEU A 525 -4.75 -19.24 -14.57
N LEU A 526 -3.51 -18.81 -14.38
CA LEU A 526 -2.99 -17.50 -14.78
C LEU A 526 -1.71 -17.68 -15.60
N PRO A 527 -1.53 -16.94 -16.70
CA PRO A 527 -0.33 -17.03 -17.54
C PRO A 527 0.83 -16.13 -17.08
N PHE A 528 0.72 -15.52 -15.90
CA PHE A 528 1.69 -14.61 -15.29
C PHE A 528 1.80 -14.88 -13.79
N ARG A 529 2.89 -14.42 -13.17
CA ARG A 529 3.19 -14.66 -11.75
C ARG A 529 3.09 -13.42 -10.87
N GLU A 530 2.94 -12.23 -11.45
CA GLU A 530 2.72 -10.99 -10.73
C GLU A 530 1.42 -10.31 -11.17
N PRO A 531 0.58 -9.81 -10.23
CA PRO A 531 -0.77 -9.36 -10.52
C PRO A 531 -0.85 -7.98 -11.16
N VAL A 532 0.17 -7.15 -10.96
CA VAL A 532 0.18 -5.72 -11.29
C VAL A 532 1.54 -5.34 -11.86
N LYS A 533 1.56 -4.66 -13.01
CA LYS A 533 2.79 -4.14 -13.63
C LYS A 533 3.29 -2.91 -12.87
N THR A 534 2.53 -1.82 -12.89
CA THR A 534 2.90 -0.53 -12.28
C THR A 534 2.03 -0.21 -11.08
N LEU A 535 2.65 0.11 -9.95
CA LEU A 535 1.97 0.55 -8.73
C LEU A 535 2.18 2.05 -8.52
N LEU A 536 1.10 2.82 -8.49
CA LEU A 536 1.10 4.21 -8.09
C LEU A 536 0.68 4.31 -6.62
N TYR A 537 1.64 4.58 -5.76
CA TYR A 537 1.40 4.79 -4.34
C TYR A 537 1.17 6.27 -4.08
N ASN A 538 -0.09 6.66 -3.91
CA ASN A 538 -0.44 8.07 -3.72
C ASN A 538 -0.39 8.51 -2.26
N GLY A 539 -0.09 9.80 -2.03
CA GLY A 539 -0.18 10.45 -0.73
C GLY A 539 -1.62 10.68 -0.28
N TYR A 540 -1.80 10.94 1.01
CA TYR A 540 -3.10 11.23 1.62
C TYR A 540 -3.50 12.68 1.47
N ILE A 541 -4.82 12.93 1.39
CA ILE A 541 -5.38 14.25 1.67
C ILE A 541 -5.80 14.28 3.14
N ASN A 542 -5.06 15.06 3.90
CA ASN A 542 -5.30 15.29 5.32
C ASN A 542 -6.37 16.37 5.52
N ALA A 543 -6.98 16.38 6.71
CA ALA A 543 -7.88 17.45 7.11
C ALA A 543 -7.13 18.81 7.19
N PRO A 544 -7.82 19.96 7.26
CA PRO A 544 -7.17 21.28 7.34
C PRO A 544 -6.20 21.43 8.51
N ASP A 545 -6.35 20.63 9.56
CA ASP A 545 -5.43 20.56 10.72
C ASP A 545 -4.19 19.70 10.50
N GLY A 546 -3.97 19.18 9.27
CA GLY A 546 -2.87 18.32 8.89
C GLY A 546 -3.00 16.85 9.33
N LYS A 547 -4.07 16.49 10.00
CA LYS A 547 -4.28 15.11 10.47
C LYS A 547 -5.04 14.27 9.45
N LYS A 548 -4.78 12.95 9.46
CA LYS A 548 -5.52 12.01 8.61
C LYS A 548 -7.03 12.11 8.90
N MET A 549 -7.81 12.21 7.82
CA MET A 549 -9.28 12.22 7.91
C MET A 549 -9.78 10.88 8.42
N SER A 550 -10.67 10.90 9.40
CA SER A 550 -11.30 9.72 9.98
C SER A 550 -12.71 10.03 10.44
N LYS A 551 -13.65 9.14 10.11
CA LYS A 551 -15.06 9.26 10.54
C LYS A 551 -15.20 9.28 12.07
N SER A 552 -14.37 8.51 12.77
CA SER A 552 -14.35 8.48 14.25
C SER A 552 -13.93 9.81 14.88
N LYS A 553 -13.14 10.63 14.16
CA LYS A 553 -12.68 11.96 14.60
C LYS A 553 -13.61 13.08 14.15
N GLY A 554 -14.59 12.81 13.28
CA GLY A 554 -15.52 13.81 12.75
C GLY A 554 -14.88 14.88 11.86
N ASN A 555 -13.67 14.63 11.32
CA ASN A 555 -12.90 15.58 10.51
C ASN A 555 -12.89 15.24 9.01
N VAL A 556 -13.85 14.43 8.56
CA VAL A 556 -14.00 14.08 7.13
C VAL A 556 -14.75 15.17 6.38
N ILE A 557 -14.42 15.34 5.11
CA ILE A 557 -15.09 16.26 4.18
C ILE A 557 -15.77 15.42 3.10
N ASP A 558 -17.10 15.55 3.01
CA ASP A 558 -17.89 14.86 1.97
C ASP A 558 -17.68 15.56 0.61
N PRO A 559 -17.34 14.81 -0.45
CA PRO A 559 -17.19 15.40 -1.78
C PRO A 559 -18.46 16.04 -2.31
N LEU A 560 -19.66 15.57 -1.92
CA LEU A 560 -20.92 16.19 -2.34
C LEU A 560 -21.11 17.57 -1.72
N ASP A 561 -20.69 17.79 -0.47
CA ASP A 561 -20.73 19.10 0.17
C ASP A 561 -19.91 20.12 -0.62
N VAL A 562 -18.73 19.74 -1.11
CA VAL A 562 -17.89 20.61 -1.95
C VAL A 562 -18.56 20.90 -3.29
N ILE A 563 -19.15 19.88 -3.92
CA ILE A 563 -19.84 20.01 -5.21
C ILE A 563 -21.07 20.94 -5.05
N ASP A 564 -21.87 20.72 -4.01
CA ASP A 564 -23.17 21.40 -3.81
C ASP A 564 -22.98 22.82 -3.25
N GLN A 565 -21.80 23.20 -2.73
CA GLN A 565 -21.42 24.59 -2.47
C GLN A 565 -21.27 25.44 -3.74
N GLY A 566 -21.47 24.85 -4.93
CA GLY A 566 -21.41 25.55 -6.21
C GLY A 566 -20.09 25.40 -6.96
N TYR A 567 -19.10 24.71 -6.38
CA TYR A 567 -17.83 24.48 -7.06
C TYR A 567 -17.96 23.47 -8.22
N GLY A 568 -18.84 22.46 -8.08
CA GLY A 568 -19.01 21.42 -9.07
C GLY A 568 -17.94 20.32 -9.03
N ALA A 569 -18.23 19.18 -9.71
CA ALA A 569 -17.35 18.00 -9.71
C ALA A 569 -15.99 18.28 -10.37
N ASP A 570 -15.97 19.00 -11.49
CA ASP A 570 -14.74 19.27 -12.25
C ASP A 570 -13.75 20.11 -11.46
N THR A 571 -14.23 21.05 -10.64
CA THR A 571 -13.38 21.83 -9.75
C THR A 571 -12.71 20.95 -8.70
N LEU A 572 -13.49 20.07 -8.04
CA LEU A 572 -12.96 19.17 -7.04
C LEU A 572 -11.91 18.22 -7.63
N ARG A 573 -12.22 17.59 -8.77
CA ARG A 573 -11.30 16.69 -9.48
C ARG A 573 -9.99 17.39 -9.87
N THR A 574 -10.09 18.55 -10.50
CA THR A 574 -8.93 19.33 -10.92
C THR A 574 -8.10 19.81 -9.73
N TYR A 575 -8.74 20.21 -8.63
CA TYR A 575 -8.07 20.60 -7.39
C TYR A 575 -7.26 19.45 -6.80
N GLU A 576 -7.82 18.24 -6.70
CA GLU A 576 -7.14 17.05 -6.19
C GLU A 576 -5.89 16.68 -7.00
N MET A 577 -5.89 16.96 -8.30
CA MET A 577 -4.73 16.74 -9.16
C MET A 577 -3.72 17.88 -9.12
N PHE A 578 -4.16 19.10 -8.78
CA PHE A 578 -3.32 20.30 -8.76
C PHE A 578 -2.60 20.55 -7.43
N ILE A 579 -3.15 20.10 -6.29
CA ILE A 579 -2.69 20.46 -4.93
C ILE A 579 -1.22 20.08 -4.64
N GLY A 580 -0.65 19.14 -5.36
CA GLY A 580 0.75 18.72 -5.22
C GLY A 580 1.08 17.45 -5.99
N PRO A 581 2.32 16.96 -5.93
CA PRO A 581 2.72 15.68 -6.47
C PRO A 581 1.83 14.55 -5.93
N TYR A 582 1.48 13.59 -6.80
CA TYR A 582 0.49 12.58 -6.45
C TYR A 582 0.93 11.66 -5.30
N ASP A 583 2.23 11.46 -5.12
CA ASP A 583 2.85 10.58 -4.13
C ASP A 583 3.14 11.26 -2.77
N MET A 584 2.85 12.56 -2.66
CA MET A 584 3.03 13.34 -1.44
C MET A 584 1.70 13.62 -0.73
N ASP A 585 1.75 13.63 0.60
CA ASP A 585 0.63 14.08 1.41
C ASP A 585 0.37 15.58 1.23
N ALA A 586 -0.91 15.96 1.27
CA ALA A 586 -1.33 17.36 1.21
C ALA A 586 -2.44 17.62 2.23
N ALA A 587 -2.49 18.84 2.78
CA ALA A 587 -3.60 19.27 3.61
C ALA A 587 -4.71 19.88 2.73
N TRP A 588 -5.96 19.55 3.03
CA TRP A 588 -7.10 20.17 2.38
C TRP A 588 -7.14 21.68 2.66
N ASP A 589 -7.19 22.48 1.59
CA ASP A 589 -7.33 23.94 1.69
C ASP A 589 -8.58 24.42 0.92
N PRO A 590 -9.67 24.79 1.62
CA PRO A 590 -10.90 25.29 1.00
C PRO A 590 -10.70 26.53 0.15
N LYS A 591 -9.70 27.39 0.46
CA LYS A 591 -9.44 28.63 -0.29
C LYS A 591 -8.86 28.35 -1.67
N SER A 592 -8.00 27.34 -1.77
CA SER A 592 -7.38 26.97 -3.04
C SER A 592 -8.36 26.32 -4.02
N VAL A 593 -9.44 25.69 -3.54
CA VAL A 593 -10.54 25.18 -4.38
C VAL A 593 -11.16 26.30 -5.24
N GLY A 594 -11.38 27.48 -4.63
CA GLY A 594 -11.88 28.67 -5.34
C GLY A 594 -10.95 29.17 -6.45
N GLY A 595 -9.63 28.94 -6.34
CA GLY A 595 -8.65 29.24 -7.39
C GLY A 595 -8.86 28.41 -8.65
N VAL A 596 -9.06 27.11 -8.46
CA VAL A 596 -9.35 26.16 -9.56
C VAL A 596 -10.71 26.45 -10.19
N TYR A 597 -11.73 26.76 -9.39
CA TYR A 597 -13.04 27.16 -9.91
C TYR A 597 -12.94 28.38 -10.84
N ARG A 598 -12.19 29.43 -10.45
CA ARG A 598 -11.95 30.59 -11.32
C ARG A 598 -11.22 30.23 -12.60
N PHE A 599 -10.26 29.32 -12.54
CA PHE A 599 -9.56 28.81 -13.73
C PHE A 599 -10.53 28.14 -14.71
N LEU A 600 -11.38 27.21 -14.23
CA LEU A 600 -12.35 26.52 -15.10
C LEU A 600 -13.41 27.49 -15.68
N ASN A 601 -13.84 28.49 -14.92
CA ASN A 601 -14.72 29.57 -15.46
C ASN A 601 -14.02 30.37 -16.55
N ARG A 602 -12.73 30.63 -16.48
CA ARG A 602 -11.97 31.26 -17.54
C ARG A 602 -11.94 30.39 -18.82
N CYS A 603 -11.77 29.08 -18.68
CA CYS A 603 -11.86 28.14 -19.79
C CYS A 603 -13.27 28.21 -20.45
N TRP A 604 -14.33 28.22 -19.63
CA TRP A 604 -15.69 28.39 -20.08
C TRP A 604 -15.86 29.69 -20.87
N ASN A 605 -15.42 30.82 -20.32
CA ASN A 605 -15.56 32.13 -20.95
C ASN A 605 -14.80 32.24 -22.27
N LEU A 606 -13.65 31.63 -22.42
CA LEU A 606 -12.93 31.55 -23.71
C LEU A 606 -13.76 30.86 -24.79
N CYS A 607 -14.51 29.81 -24.42
CA CYS A 607 -15.28 29.03 -25.39
C CYS A 607 -16.69 29.59 -25.65
N PHE A 608 -17.36 30.12 -24.59
CA PHE A 608 -18.78 30.48 -24.65
C PHE A 608 -19.05 31.97 -24.68
N GLY A 609 -18.03 32.82 -24.48
CA GLY A 609 -18.11 34.26 -24.71
C GLY A 609 -18.95 35.06 -23.72
N GLU A 610 -19.23 34.50 -22.53
CA GLU A 610 -19.93 35.20 -21.47
C GLU A 610 -18.94 35.68 -20.40
N GLU A 611 -18.69 37.00 -20.32
CA GLU A 611 -18.15 37.64 -19.11
C GLU A 611 -19.22 37.64 -17.99
N ARG A 612 -19.38 36.54 -17.25
CA ARG A 612 -19.96 36.63 -15.91
C ARG A 612 -18.89 37.14 -14.99
N ALA A 613 -18.94 38.44 -14.72
CA ALA A 613 -18.20 39.08 -13.62
C ALA A 613 -18.56 38.37 -12.32
N LEU A 614 -17.70 37.49 -11.83
CA LEU A 614 -17.78 37.00 -10.44
C LEU A 614 -17.35 38.17 -9.55
N ALA A 615 -18.31 38.91 -9.04
CA ALA A 615 -18.09 39.82 -7.92
C ALA A 615 -17.82 38.95 -6.67
N SER A 616 -16.53 38.80 -6.31
CA SER A 616 -16.21 38.42 -4.96
C SER A 616 -16.25 39.67 -4.10
N ASP A 617 -17.03 39.65 -3.02
CA ASP A 617 -16.89 40.63 -1.95
C ASP A 617 -15.54 40.44 -1.25
N SER A 618 -15.08 41.47 -0.57
CA SER A 618 -13.79 41.53 0.13
C SER A 618 -13.65 40.51 1.27
N GLU A 619 -14.65 39.64 1.50
CA GLU A 619 -14.71 38.65 2.58
C GLU A 619 -14.74 37.18 2.09
N GLY A 620 -14.69 36.92 0.77
CA GLY A 620 -14.59 35.57 0.21
C GLY A 620 -15.89 34.75 0.18
N ASN A 621 -17.05 35.37 0.39
CA ASN A 621 -18.36 34.72 0.27
C ASN A 621 -18.93 34.83 -1.15
N LEU A 622 -19.44 33.72 -1.68
CA LEU A 622 -20.17 33.64 -2.95
C LEU A 622 -21.57 34.30 -2.77
N ALA A 623 -21.77 35.49 -3.33
CA ALA A 623 -23.07 36.10 -3.37
C ALA A 623 -23.97 35.40 -4.41
N THR A 624 -25.01 34.71 -3.95
CA THR A 624 -26.12 34.26 -4.78
C THR A 624 -27.05 35.45 -5.07
N THR A 625 -26.88 36.13 -6.18
CA THR A 625 -27.89 37.13 -6.66
C THR A 625 -28.70 36.51 -7.77
N GLY A 626 -29.93 36.13 -7.46
CA GLY A 626 -31.00 36.03 -8.43
C GLY A 626 -31.38 37.43 -8.93
N ALA A 627 -31.10 37.73 -10.17
CA ALA A 627 -31.65 38.93 -10.83
C ALA A 627 -32.00 38.63 -12.28
N SER A 628 -33.22 39.00 -12.63
CA SER A 628 -33.86 38.85 -13.91
C SER A 628 -33.15 39.62 -15.03
N ALA A 629 -33.15 39.01 -16.20
CA ALA A 629 -32.61 39.57 -17.46
C ALA A 629 -33.36 40.81 -17.91
N THR A 630 -32.65 41.91 -18.20
CA THR A 630 -33.03 42.89 -19.23
C THR A 630 -31.84 43.14 -20.16
N SER A 631 -32.04 42.89 -21.39
CA SER A 631 -31.13 42.98 -22.52
C SER A 631 -30.67 44.38 -22.86
N SER A 632 -29.38 44.58 -23.06
CA SER A 632 -28.80 45.60 -23.91
C SER A 632 -27.53 45.09 -24.59
N PRO A 633 -27.31 45.35 -25.86
CA PRO A 633 -26.19 44.77 -26.61
C PRO A 633 -24.89 45.51 -26.30
N VAL A 634 -23.91 44.76 -25.82
CA VAL A 634 -22.56 45.26 -25.62
C VAL A 634 -21.76 45.05 -26.92
N THR A 635 -21.27 46.14 -27.41
CA THR A 635 -20.39 46.27 -28.61
C THR A 635 -19.14 45.42 -28.48
N THR A 636 -18.91 44.59 -29.50
CA THR A 636 -17.68 43.87 -29.77
C THR A 636 -16.46 44.79 -29.70
N GLY A 637 -15.63 44.55 -28.67
CA GLY A 637 -14.33 45.21 -28.59
C GLY A 637 -13.44 44.71 -29.74
N ARG A 638 -13.10 45.65 -30.65
CA ARG A 638 -12.17 45.43 -31.77
C ARG A 638 -10.85 44.88 -31.26
N ALA A 639 -10.53 43.64 -31.65
CA ALA A 639 -9.16 43.12 -31.63
C ALA A 639 -8.25 44.14 -32.38
N ARG A 640 -7.19 44.59 -31.75
CA ARG A 640 -6.13 45.37 -32.41
C ARG A 640 -5.50 44.50 -33.50
N SER A 641 -5.51 45.02 -34.73
CA SER A 641 -4.78 44.43 -35.86
C SER A 641 -3.27 44.60 -35.63
N VAL A 642 -2.61 43.54 -35.13
CA VAL A 642 -1.17 43.41 -35.14
C VAL A 642 -0.78 42.44 -36.25
N ALA A 643 0.42 42.58 -36.80
CA ALA A 643 0.86 41.94 -38.02
C ALA A 643 0.63 40.41 -38.00
N ARG A 644 -0.26 39.91 -38.87
CA ARG A 644 -0.81 38.54 -38.90
C ARG A 644 0.16 37.38 -39.07
N GLY A 645 1.48 37.58 -39.17
CA GLY A 645 2.44 36.53 -39.49
C GLY A 645 3.29 36.03 -38.31
N THR A 646 3.62 36.87 -37.33
CA THR A 646 4.49 36.51 -36.18
C THR A 646 3.66 36.02 -35.00
N GLU A 647 2.48 36.55 -34.76
CA GLU A 647 1.58 36.10 -33.66
C GLU A 647 1.01 34.70 -33.88
N ASP A 648 0.76 34.31 -35.16
CA ASP A 648 0.29 32.96 -35.50
C ASP A 648 1.36 31.90 -35.17
N LYS A 649 2.64 32.21 -35.38
CA LYS A 649 3.74 31.27 -35.12
C LYS A 649 3.99 31.08 -33.60
N ASP A 650 3.94 32.15 -32.84
CA ASP A 650 4.09 32.11 -31.39
C ASP A 650 2.95 31.32 -30.74
N ARG A 651 1.70 31.54 -31.21
CA ARG A 651 0.54 30.77 -30.71
C ARG A 651 0.64 29.30 -31.06
N LEU A 652 1.06 28.94 -32.29
CA LEU A 652 1.33 27.55 -32.68
C LEU A 652 2.44 26.90 -31.83
N CYS A 653 3.49 27.66 -31.54
CA CYS A 653 4.56 27.22 -30.68
C CYS A 653 4.06 26.91 -29.26
N ILE A 654 3.29 27.80 -28.65
CA ILE A 654 2.70 27.66 -27.32
C ILE A 654 1.76 26.45 -27.27
N ARG A 655 0.86 26.31 -28.25
CA ARG A 655 -0.06 25.17 -28.38
C ARG A 655 0.70 23.83 -28.38
N ASN A 656 1.69 23.68 -29.28
CA ASN A 656 2.42 22.45 -29.46
C ASN A 656 3.29 22.12 -28.22
N LYS A 657 3.92 23.11 -27.61
CA LYS A 657 4.64 22.95 -26.33
C LYS A 657 3.72 22.49 -25.20
N THR A 658 2.51 23.04 -25.13
CA THR A 658 1.53 22.66 -24.09
C THR A 658 1.05 21.24 -24.31
N ILE A 659 0.73 20.85 -25.56
CA ILE A 659 0.34 19.45 -25.88
C ILE A 659 1.43 18.50 -25.40
N LYS A 660 2.68 18.75 -25.83
CA LYS A 660 3.81 17.90 -25.45
C LYS A 660 4.00 17.86 -23.93
N LYS A 661 4.00 19.01 -23.27
CA LYS A 661 4.21 19.12 -21.82
C LYS A 661 3.15 18.35 -21.02
N VAL A 662 1.86 18.55 -21.35
CA VAL A 662 0.76 17.87 -20.66
C VAL A 662 0.80 16.36 -20.92
N THR A 663 1.11 15.93 -22.15
CA THR A 663 1.27 14.52 -22.49
C THR A 663 2.41 13.86 -21.69
N ASP A 664 3.59 14.47 -21.71
CA ASP A 664 4.76 13.98 -20.99
C ASP A 664 4.50 13.94 -19.47
N ASP A 665 3.82 14.95 -18.93
CA ASP A 665 3.49 15.02 -17.50
C ASP A 665 2.49 13.94 -17.08
N ILE A 666 1.45 13.66 -17.87
CA ILE A 666 0.51 12.58 -17.56
C ILE A 666 1.22 11.22 -17.62
N HIS A 667 2.05 10.97 -18.62
CA HIS A 667 2.84 9.73 -18.70
C HIS A 667 3.80 9.54 -17.52
N ARG A 668 4.33 10.63 -16.96
CA ARG A 668 5.20 10.61 -15.76
C ARG A 668 4.42 10.74 -14.46
N HIS A 669 3.11 10.75 -14.52
CA HIS A 669 2.21 10.94 -13.38
C HIS A 669 2.38 12.29 -12.66
N ASN A 670 2.88 13.32 -13.35
CA ASN A 670 3.03 14.68 -12.83
C ASN A 670 1.74 15.50 -13.08
N PHE A 671 0.63 15.07 -12.49
CA PHE A 671 -0.69 15.65 -12.77
C PHE A 671 -0.79 17.13 -12.39
N ASN A 672 -0.13 17.55 -11.32
CA ASN A 672 -0.11 18.94 -10.86
C ASN A 672 0.56 19.88 -11.88
N THR A 673 1.64 19.45 -12.51
CA THR A 673 2.33 20.24 -13.54
C THR A 673 1.59 20.21 -14.88
N ALA A 674 0.87 19.12 -15.18
CA ALA A 674 -0.03 19.06 -16.33
C ALA A 674 -1.17 20.09 -16.20
N VAL A 675 -1.80 20.18 -15.03
CA VAL A 675 -2.81 21.21 -14.75
C VAL A 675 -2.21 22.61 -14.81
N SER A 676 -1.02 22.85 -14.23
CA SER A 676 -0.32 24.14 -14.33
C SER A 676 -0.05 24.54 -15.77
N ALA A 677 0.44 23.63 -16.60
CA ALA A 677 0.72 23.90 -18.02
C ALA A 677 -0.57 24.30 -18.77
N THR A 678 -1.69 23.67 -18.43
CA THR A 678 -3.00 24.04 -18.99
C THR A 678 -3.45 25.43 -18.51
N MET A 679 -3.18 25.80 -17.24
CA MET A 679 -3.44 27.15 -16.72
C MET A 679 -2.59 28.22 -17.43
N GLU A 680 -1.31 27.93 -17.67
CA GLU A 680 -0.41 28.80 -18.43
C GLU A 680 -0.90 28.98 -19.85
N TYR A 681 -1.34 27.91 -20.52
CA TYR A 681 -1.92 27.96 -21.84
C TYR A 681 -3.14 28.90 -21.92
N VAL A 682 -4.06 28.76 -20.96
CA VAL A 682 -5.21 29.67 -20.84
C VAL A 682 -4.78 31.13 -20.68
N ASN A 683 -3.74 31.40 -19.88
CA ASN A 683 -3.22 32.77 -19.70
C ASN A 683 -2.69 33.33 -21.02
N GLU A 684 -2.00 32.54 -21.82
CA GLU A 684 -1.50 32.98 -23.11
C GLU A 684 -2.64 33.17 -24.13
N LEU A 685 -3.64 32.31 -24.15
CA LEU A 685 -4.83 32.51 -25.00
C LEU A 685 -5.58 33.82 -24.70
N TYR A 686 -5.63 34.26 -23.45
CA TYR A 686 -6.20 35.56 -23.08
C TYR A 686 -5.36 36.74 -23.58
N LYS A 687 -4.04 36.58 -23.74
CA LYS A 687 -3.13 37.63 -24.23
C LYS A 687 -3.13 37.72 -25.77
N THR A 688 -3.05 36.54 -26.40
CA THR A 688 -2.83 36.43 -27.86
C THR A 688 -4.13 36.30 -28.65
N GLY A 689 -5.24 36.01 -27.99
CA GLY A 689 -6.47 35.55 -28.61
C GLY A 689 -6.45 34.03 -28.82
N ALA A 690 -7.63 33.45 -29.07
CA ALA A 690 -7.78 32.01 -29.28
C ALA A 690 -8.52 31.76 -30.62
N GLU A 691 -8.04 30.81 -31.40
CA GLU A 691 -8.75 30.25 -32.54
C GLU A 691 -9.47 28.95 -32.14
N LYS A 692 -10.34 28.47 -33.04
CA LYS A 692 -11.09 27.22 -32.83
C LYS A 692 -10.16 26.06 -32.41
N GLU A 693 -9.04 25.90 -33.11
CA GLU A 693 -8.06 24.85 -32.85
C GLU A 693 -7.41 24.95 -31.48
N ASP A 694 -7.21 26.15 -30.96
CA ASP A 694 -6.66 26.36 -29.59
C ASP A 694 -7.68 25.96 -28.53
N LEU A 695 -8.96 26.28 -28.76
CA LEU A 695 -10.06 25.90 -27.86
C LEU A 695 -10.33 24.39 -27.88
N VAL A 696 -10.26 23.77 -29.07
CA VAL A 696 -10.34 22.29 -29.20
C VAL A 696 -9.19 21.64 -28.47
N THR A 697 -7.96 22.12 -28.63
CA THR A 697 -6.79 21.62 -27.93
C THR A 697 -6.96 21.76 -26.40
N LEU A 698 -7.39 22.94 -25.95
CA LEU A 698 -7.65 23.18 -24.51
C LEU A 698 -8.68 22.20 -23.96
N ALA A 699 -9.81 22.00 -24.67
CA ALA A 699 -10.85 21.07 -24.24
C ALA A 699 -10.33 19.63 -24.14
N LYS A 700 -9.57 19.17 -25.16
CA LYS A 700 -8.97 17.83 -25.16
C LYS A 700 -7.99 17.62 -24.00
N LEU A 701 -7.12 18.61 -23.71
CA LEU A 701 -6.17 18.55 -22.59
C LEU A 701 -6.85 18.63 -21.22
N LEU A 702 -8.00 19.35 -21.13
CA LEU A 702 -8.78 19.44 -19.89
C LEU A 702 -9.59 18.18 -19.58
N LYS A 703 -10.00 17.41 -20.59
CA LYS A 703 -10.96 16.31 -20.40
C LYS A 703 -10.56 15.28 -19.36
N PRO A 704 -9.30 14.88 -19.20
CA PRO A 704 -8.91 13.99 -18.10
C PRO A 704 -9.24 14.57 -16.72
N PHE A 705 -9.09 15.88 -16.54
CA PHE A 705 -9.22 16.56 -15.24
C PHE A 705 -10.66 17.08 -15.00
N ALA A 706 -11.25 17.73 -16.00
CA ALA A 706 -12.54 18.41 -15.95
C ALA A 706 -13.46 17.93 -17.09
N PRO A 707 -13.95 16.67 -17.02
CA PRO A 707 -14.64 16.05 -18.15
C PRO A 707 -15.98 16.69 -18.53
N HIS A 708 -16.74 17.23 -17.57
CA HIS A 708 -18.04 17.84 -17.89
C HIS A 708 -17.85 19.12 -18.69
N LEU A 709 -16.97 20.02 -18.22
CA LEU A 709 -16.60 21.23 -18.94
C LEU A 709 -16.04 20.92 -20.34
N ALA A 710 -15.10 19.98 -20.40
CA ALA A 710 -14.42 19.64 -21.65
C ALA A 710 -15.36 19.01 -22.68
N CYS A 711 -16.32 18.17 -22.27
CA CYS A 711 -17.32 17.60 -23.19
C CYS A 711 -18.23 18.69 -23.75
N GLU A 712 -18.72 19.62 -22.94
CA GLU A 712 -19.52 20.78 -23.42
C GLU A 712 -18.73 21.65 -24.39
N MET A 713 -17.44 21.89 -24.14
CA MET A 713 -16.59 22.63 -25.07
C MET A 713 -16.42 21.88 -26.40
N LEU A 714 -16.13 20.57 -26.36
CA LEU A 714 -15.94 19.76 -27.59
C LEU A 714 -17.25 19.68 -28.42
N GLU A 715 -18.40 19.51 -27.75
CA GLU A 715 -19.70 19.51 -28.41
C GLU A 715 -19.96 20.84 -29.13
N LYS A 716 -19.76 21.97 -28.42
CA LYS A 716 -19.91 23.30 -29.01
C LYS A 716 -18.97 23.56 -30.19
N LEU A 717 -17.76 23.04 -30.13
CA LEU A 717 -16.72 23.22 -31.14
C LEU A 717 -16.84 22.21 -32.29
N ASP A 718 -17.82 21.30 -32.28
CA ASP A 718 -18.01 20.22 -33.24
C ASP A 718 -16.68 19.49 -33.52
N SER A 719 -16.07 18.93 -32.45
CA SER A 719 -14.78 18.27 -32.52
C SER A 719 -14.84 16.85 -31.91
N ASP A 720 -14.02 15.98 -32.50
CA ASP A 720 -13.77 14.65 -31.93
C ASP A 720 -13.07 14.71 -30.56
N ASP A 721 -12.94 13.56 -29.94
CA ASP A 721 -12.34 13.40 -28.64
C ASP A 721 -10.97 12.68 -28.68
N VAL A 722 -10.25 12.77 -29.79
CA VAL A 722 -8.92 12.17 -29.95
C VAL A 722 -7.86 13.06 -29.33
N TRP A 723 -6.92 12.46 -28.55
CA TRP A 723 -5.83 13.20 -27.92
C TRP A 723 -5.01 13.99 -28.95
N PRO A 724 -4.69 15.27 -28.69
CA PRO A 724 -3.99 16.11 -29.68
C PRO A 724 -2.53 15.68 -29.84
N VAL A 725 -2.03 15.74 -31.05
CA VAL A 725 -0.64 15.47 -31.40
C VAL A 725 0.08 16.81 -31.66
N TRP A 726 1.33 16.91 -31.19
CA TRP A 726 2.18 18.07 -31.45
C TRP A 726 3.03 17.86 -32.70
N ASP A 727 3.40 19.00 -33.33
CA ASP A 727 4.33 19.03 -34.42
C ASP A 727 5.68 19.58 -33.97
N GLU A 728 6.73 18.76 -34.08
CA GLU A 728 8.10 19.05 -33.59
C GLU A 728 8.65 20.37 -34.14
N LYS A 729 8.27 20.77 -35.36
CA LYS A 729 8.74 22.02 -35.96
C LYS A 729 8.35 23.28 -35.18
N TYR A 730 7.26 23.21 -34.37
CA TYR A 730 6.81 24.32 -33.54
C TYR A 730 7.35 24.26 -32.09
N LEU A 731 8.13 23.26 -31.75
CA LEU A 731 8.76 23.18 -30.43
C LEU A 731 10.00 24.06 -30.30
N VAL A 732 10.63 24.39 -31.43
CA VAL A 732 11.78 25.27 -31.47
C VAL A 732 11.28 26.71 -31.37
N ALA A 733 11.63 27.40 -30.29
CA ALA A 733 11.33 28.82 -30.18
C ALA A 733 12.25 29.56 -31.15
N ASP A 734 11.66 30.37 -32.07
CA ASP A 734 12.47 31.25 -32.93
C ASP A 734 13.13 32.37 -32.18
N THR A 735 12.64 32.66 -30.96
CA THR A 735 13.16 33.71 -30.10
C THR A 735 13.45 33.20 -28.68
N VAL A 736 14.42 33.79 -28.02
CA VAL A 736 14.87 33.46 -26.68
C VAL A 736 14.93 34.72 -25.84
N GLU A 737 14.42 34.68 -24.62
CA GLU A 737 14.62 35.75 -23.64
C GLU A 737 16.06 35.69 -23.12
N LEU A 738 16.78 36.81 -23.29
CA LEU A 738 18.16 36.98 -22.85
C LEU A 738 18.18 38.00 -21.70
N VAL A 739 18.82 37.60 -20.60
CA VAL A 739 18.97 38.45 -19.41
C VAL A 739 20.10 39.45 -19.64
N VAL A 740 19.80 40.75 -19.48
CA VAL A 740 20.80 41.83 -19.55
C VAL A 740 21.12 42.35 -18.16
N GLN A 741 22.39 42.25 -17.80
CA GLN A 741 22.95 42.80 -16.58
C GLN A 741 23.87 44.01 -16.90
N VAL A 742 23.93 44.96 -15.97
CA VAL A 742 24.97 46.00 -15.95
C VAL A 742 25.66 45.92 -14.58
N ASN A 743 26.99 45.72 -14.62
CA ASN A 743 27.80 45.49 -13.41
C ASN A 743 27.27 44.37 -12.51
N GLY A 744 26.83 43.25 -13.14
CA GLY A 744 26.30 42.06 -12.44
C GLY A 744 24.87 42.21 -11.89
N LYS A 745 24.18 43.33 -12.09
CA LYS A 745 22.78 43.52 -11.66
C LYS A 745 21.81 43.46 -12.86
N LEU A 746 20.73 42.71 -12.73
CA LEU A 746 19.67 42.63 -13.73
C LEU A 746 19.11 44.03 -14.04
N ARG A 747 19.07 44.39 -15.34
CA ARG A 747 18.55 45.69 -15.80
C ARG A 747 17.44 45.57 -16.85
N ALA A 748 17.53 44.55 -17.72
CA ALA A 748 16.54 44.28 -18.73
C ALA A 748 16.48 42.79 -19.08
N LYS A 749 15.40 42.42 -19.75
CA LYS A 749 15.28 41.16 -20.47
C LYS A 749 14.95 41.54 -21.94
N ILE A 750 15.70 41.01 -22.87
CA ILE A 750 15.49 41.27 -24.29
C ILE A 750 15.11 39.97 -25.01
N THR A 751 14.23 40.04 -25.96
CA THR A 751 13.87 38.93 -26.82
C THR A 751 14.74 38.95 -28.08
N VAL A 752 15.46 37.87 -28.31
CA VAL A 752 16.44 37.73 -29.40
C VAL A 752 16.06 36.51 -30.23
N SER A 753 16.16 36.60 -31.58
CA SER A 753 16.01 35.43 -32.46
C SER A 753 17.08 34.38 -32.12
N VAL A 754 16.70 33.10 -32.21
CA VAL A 754 17.68 31.97 -31.99
C VAL A 754 18.80 32.08 -33.01
N ASP A 755 18.51 32.49 -34.24
CA ASP A 755 19.50 32.69 -35.30
C ASP A 755 20.48 33.84 -34.97
N ASP A 756 20.06 34.82 -34.20
CA ASP A 756 20.85 35.97 -33.77
C ASP A 756 21.69 35.68 -32.50
N LEU A 757 21.56 34.52 -31.86
CA LEU A 757 22.33 34.15 -30.68
C LEU A 757 23.84 34.01 -30.95
N GLU A 758 24.25 33.85 -32.19
CA GLU A 758 25.65 33.84 -32.60
C GLU A 758 26.19 35.27 -32.81
N ASP A 759 25.33 36.27 -33.00
CA ASP A 759 25.68 37.66 -33.28
C ASP A 759 25.68 38.49 -31.97
N GLN A 760 26.86 38.48 -31.29
CA GLN A 760 27.03 39.27 -30.07
C GLN A 760 26.81 40.77 -30.28
N GLU A 761 27.24 41.34 -31.46
CA GLU A 761 27.09 42.78 -31.74
C GLU A 761 25.61 43.17 -31.83
N LYS A 762 24.80 42.34 -32.49
CA LYS A 762 23.36 42.57 -32.58
C LYS A 762 22.66 42.50 -31.23
N ILE A 763 23.06 41.51 -30.40
CA ILE A 763 22.54 41.35 -29.05
C ILE A 763 22.91 42.57 -28.17
N GLU A 764 24.13 43.05 -28.29
CA GLU A 764 24.59 44.24 -27.59
C GLU A 764 23.82 45.48 -27.99
N LYS A 765 23.56 45.69 -29.29
CA LYS A 765 22.72 46.78 -29.80
C LYS A 765 21.30 46.73 -29.23
N LEU A 766 20.69 45.54 -29.22
CA LEU A 766 19.37 45.37 -28.66
C LEU A 766 19.34 45.67 -27.15
N ALA A 767 20.34 45.22 -26.41
CA ALA A 767 20.45 45.49 -24.98
C ALA A 767 20.64 46.98 -24.68
N LEU A 768 21.44 47.68 -25.49
CA LEU A 768 21.67 49.10 -25.33
C LEU A 768 20.49 49.99 -25.80
N ALA A 769 19.53 49.45 -26.56
CA ALA A 769 18.31 50.14 -26.88
C ALA A 769 17.33 50.18 -25.68
N GLU A 770 17.50 49.33 -24.66
CA GLU A 770 16.66 49.29 -23.47
C GLU A 770 16.92 50.50 -22.54
N LYS A 771 15.86 51.26 -22.22
CA LYS A 771 15.97 52.47 -21.37
C LYS A 771 16.63 52.22 -20.02
N ASN A 772 16.32 51.06 -19.42
CA ASN A 772 16.89 50.66 -18.12
C ASN A 772 18.37 50.30 -18.22
N VAL A 773 18.86 49.91 -19.37
CA VAL A 773 20.29 49.64 -19.62
C VAL A 773 21.02 50.94 -19.88
N GLN A 774 20.44 51.82 -20.74
CA GLN A 774 21.01 53.17 -21.04
C GLN A 774 21.25 54.00 -19.78
N ALA A 775 20.38 53.90 -18.80
CA ALA A 775 20.50 54.68 -17.55
C ALA A 775 21.82 54.35 -16.79
N PHE A 776 22.40 53.18 -16.97
CA PHE A 776 23.58 52.68 -16.26
C PHE A 776 24.82 52.49 -17.13
N THR A 777 24.73 52.82 -18.42
CA THR A 777 25.85 52.73 -19.37
C THR A 777 26.26 54.09 -19.97
N LYS A 778 25.85 55.20 -19.31
CA LYS A 778 26.11 56.59 -19.78
C LYS A 778 27.61 56.95 -19.89
N ASP A 779 28.40 56.38 -19.01
CA ASP A 779 29.83 56.67 -18.90
C ASP A 779 30.70 55.74 -19.83
N GLY A 780 30.00 54.94 -20.66
CA GLY A 780 30.66 54.00 -21.59
C GLY A 780 30.75 52.59 -21.04
N ILE A 781 31.00 51.63 -21.94
CA ILE A 781 31.16 50.19 -21.63
C ILE A 781 32.63 49.85 -21.71
N LYS A 782 33.15 49.29 -20.59
CA LYS A 782 34.53 48.81 -20.52
C LYS A 782 34.72 47.37 -21.03
N LYS A 783 33.70 46.54 -20.78
CA LYS A 783 33.72 45.12 -21.14
C LYS A 783 32.33 44.56 -21.35
N VAL A 784 32.17 43.71 -22.39
CA VAL A 784 30.96 42.95 -22.64
C VAL A 784 31.26 41.48 -22.37
N ILE A 785 30.41 40.84 -21.55
CA ILE A 785 30.54 39.41 -21.23
C ILE A 785 29.22 38.76 -21.67
N TYR A 786 29.29 38.01 -22.78
CA TYR A 786 28.16 37.26 -23.29
C TYR A 786 28.33 35.77 -23.02
N VAL A 787 27.39 35.18 -22.27
CA VAL A 787 27.38 33.75 -21.93
C VAL A 787 26.19 33.11 -22.62
N LYS A 788 26.38 32.64 -23.83
CA LYS A 788 25.33 32.07 -24.70
C LYS A 788 24.54 30.94 -24.01
N LYS A 789 25.21 29.97 -23.38
CA LYS A 789 24.55 28.86 -22.68
C LYS A 789 23.66 29.31 -21.52
N ALA A 790 24.02 30.38 -20.84
CA ALA A 790 23.25 30.94 -19.74
C ALA A 790 22.25 32.01 -20.21
N LYS A 791 22.20 32.33 -21.51
CA LYS A 791 21.36 33.38 -22.08
C LYS A 791 21.53 34.72 -21.32
N LEU A 792 22.76 35.08 -21.04
CA LEU A 792 23.11 36.21 -20.20
C LEU A 792 24.11 37.15 -20.94
N LEU A 793 23.76 38.43 -21.01
CA LEU A 793 24.68 39.50 -21.39
C LEU A 793 24.96 40.37 -20.17
N ASN A 794 26.22 40.51 -19.77
CA ASN A 794 26.61 41.43 -18.68
C ASN A 794 27.51 42.51 -19.29
N LEU A 795 27.05 43.76 -19.19
CA LEU A 795 27.77 44.96 -19.59
C LEU A 795 28.50 45.51 -18.37
N VAL A 796 29.81 45.63 -18.44
CA VAL A 796 30.62 46.27 -17.39
C VAL A 796 30.84 47.72 -17.84
N ALA A 797 30.16 48.65 -17.18
CA ALA A 797 30.21 50.08 -17.44
C ALA A 797 31.15 50.82 -16.50
#